data_5ae3278ec722abca38f026e0c3ba430e
#
_entry.id   5ae3278ec722abca38f026e0c3ba430e
#
_cell.length_a   1.000
_cell.length_b   1.000
_cell.length_c   1.000
_cell.angle_alpha   90.00
_cell.angle_beta   90.00
_cell.angle_gamma   90.00
#
_symmetry.space_group_name_H-M   'P 1'
#
loop_
_entity.id
_entity.type
_entity.pdbx_description
1 polymer ?
#
loop_
_entity_poly.entity_id
_entity_poly.type
_entity_poly.pdbx_seq_one_letter_code
_entity_poly.pdbx_strand_id
1 'polypeptide(L)'
;MRSKTAHGVLRSVDCAAARDVPGVVGAWSAADLPDLPPVPHTLLARLSTQEAVAGREWPALVKDRVRYPGEALAVVLGEDRYRAEDGAAEVTAVIDPLPAVVTPSQALDDSVRLFDGLSNTALRGEAGAPVDPAVWQDAAAVVEATYRQQLLMPSPMECRTILAVPEGDRLTVWSGHQMPHRLRRELAALLGWSADRIRVVVPDTGGAFGSKSAAFPEFVVVAHLAVTLGRPVRWIEDRLESMLVATRGRGQDQTVRLAADAEGRLLAYELTINADVGAYPHLGVGLPMQTAWMAPGAYTTPHVHATLRSVLTNTMVTYPYRGAGRPEAATAIERTMDLLARRLGIDPVELRRRNFVPPDAFPYDTPTGRRYDSGNYAAALDLALETVGYEEWRAEQARRRSDPDALPLGIGVSCYVERSGGEPGGLHEFGSLEVHEDGTVTARCGAAPSGQGHETVFPALVAKTLGVPEAQVRLIEGDTDEQPEGLGSFASRSAQVAGAMLQHAADLLMEEARHRAAELWGLPVGKVAWADGTVHAASGGSPILSLAELVKETGPLRVEDRYEAGMAFPFGAHVAVTEVDPDLGTVNVLRLVAVDDCGVVLNPIVVRGQAYGSAVQGIGQALYEGMTFDADGVPHLASGFLDYLLPTYTEIPPIEIKDTCTPGPGTPLGAKGAGESGCIGTPAAIVNAVADALRIDDPDLLQMPLTPDSVWRAARAPKHEEGVR
;
A
#
# COMPACT_ATOMS: atom_id res chain seq x y z
N MET A 1 1.79 -22.18 -18.46
CA MET A 1 1.21 -23.32 -17.70
C MET A 1 1.61 -23.20 -16.24
N ARG A 2 0.67 -23.37 -15.32
CA ARG A 2 0.86 -23.14 -13.88
C ARG A 2 0.49 -24.34 -13.05
N SER A 3 1.10 -24.46 -11.90
CA SER A 3 0.77 -25.52 -10.91
C SER A 3 -0.64 -25.33 -10.34
N LYS A 4 -1.36 -26.45 -10.19
CA LYS A 4 -2.58 -26.52 -9.38
C LYS A 4 -2.32 -27.05 -7.97
N THR A 5 -1.09 -27.50 -7.70
CA THR A 5 -0.64 -28.05 -6.43
C THR A 5 -0.02 -26.94 -5.57
N ALA A 6 -0.35 -26.88 -4.30
CA ALA A 6 0.20 -25.88 -3.38
C ALA A 6 1.63 -26.21 -2.94
N HIS A 7 1.93 -27.49 -2.69
CA HIS A 7 3.25 -27.95 -2.30
C HIS A 7 3.53 -29.33 -2.89
N GLY A 8 4.67 -29.52 -3.55
CA GLY A 8 4.99 -30.81 -4.16
C GLY A 8 6.35 -30.85 -4.85
N VAL A 9 6.89 -32.06 -4.98
CA VAL A 9 8.13 -32.30 -5.73
C VAL A 9 7.80 -32.40 -7.21
N LEU A 10 8.37 -31.51 -8.03
CA LEU A 10 8.23 -31.54 -9.46
C LEU A 10 9.13 -32.62 -10.06
N ARG A 11 8.54 -33.63 -10.68
CA ARG A 11 9.25 -34.75 -11.31
C ARG A 11 9.61 -34.49 -12.76
N SER A 12 8.66 -33.93 -13.51
CA SER A 12 8.86 -33.58 -14.91
C SER A 12 7.87 -32.54 -15.40
N VAL A 13 8.28 -31.82 -16.43
CA VAL A 13 7.41 -30.97 -17.26
C VAL A 13 7.66 -31.38 -18.72
N ASP A 14 6.62 -31.76 -19.45
CA ASP A 14 6.70 -32.12 -20.86
C ASP A 14 6.01 -31.05 -21.71
N CYS A 15 6.79 -30.43 -22.59
CA CYS A 15 6.35 -29.39 -23.54
C CYS A 15 6.30 -29.89 -24.98
N ALA A 16 6.49 -31.20 -25.23
CA ALA A 16 6.61 -31.72 -26.61
C ALA A 16 5.31 -31.49 -27.40
N ALA A 17 4.17 -31.91 -26.88
CA ALA A 17 2.87 -31.73 -27.53
C ALA A 17 2.53 -30.24 -27.75
N ALA A 18 2.89 -29.36 -26.83
CA ALA A 18 2.70 -27.92 -26.97
C ALA A 18 3.43 -27.33 -28.20
N ARG A 19 4.61 -27.85 -28.51
CA ARG A 19 5.42 -27.40 -29.65
C ARG A 19 4.82 -27.80 -31.00
N ASP A 20 3.97 -28.84 -31.05
CA ASP A 20 3.30 -29.33 -32.23
C ASP A 20 1.99 -28.59 -32.56
N VAL A 21 1.51 -27.74 -31.64
CA VAL A 21 0.28 -26.93 -31.83
C VAL A 21 0.54 -25.87 -32.90
N PRO A 22 -0.29 -25.81 -33.99
CA PRO A 22 -0.11 -24.82 -35.05
C PRO A 22 -0.14 -23.38 -34.54
N GLY A 23 0.88 -22.59 -34.88
CA GLY A 23 1.02 -21.19 -34.43
C GLY A 23 1.72 -21.04 -33.09
N VAL A 24 2.15 -22.13 -32.43
CA VAL A 24 3.09 -22.07 -31.31
C VAL A 24 4.50 -21.84 -31.85
N VAL A 25 5.17 -20.81 -31.36
CA VAL A 25 6.54 -20.42 -31.70
C VAL A 25 7.54 -21.24 -30.87
N GLY A 26 7.20 -21.61 -29.65
CA GLY A 26 7.99 -22.46 -28.80
C GLY A 26 7.35 -22.64 -27.42
N ALA A 27 7.82 -23.68 -26.72
CA ALA A 27 7.41 -24.00 -25.35
C ALA A 27 8.62 -24.47 -24.55
N TRP A 28 8.79 -23.93 -23.32
CA TRP A 28 9.97 -24.16 -22.51
C TRP A 28 9.58 -24.38 -21.04
N SER A 29 10.22 -25.34 -20.42
CA SER A 29 10.29 -25.55 -18.97
C SER A 29 11.57 -24.92 -18.41
N ALA A 30 11.76 -24.99 -17.09
CA ALA A 30 13.01 -24.56 -16.48
C ALA A 30 14.23 -25.38 -16.96
N ALA A 31 14.05 -26.62 -17.39
CA ALA A 31 15.13 -27.45 -17.95
C ALA A 31 15.57 -26.98 -19.35
N ASP A 32 14.65 -26.40 -20.11
CA ASP A 32 14.95 -25.85 -21.44
C ASP A 32 15.60 -24.46 -21.37
N LEU A 33 15.49 -23.77 -20.21
CA LEU A 33 16.03 -22.44 -19.96
C LEU A 33 16.94 -22.46 -18.69
N PRO A 34 18.09 -23.17 -18.73
CA PRO A 34 18.94 -23.37 -17.56
C PRO A 34 19.50 -22.06 -16.99
N ASP A 35 19.73 -21.06 -17.85
CA ASP A 35 20.30 -19.76 -17.51
C ASP A 35 19.24 -18.72 -17.09
N LEU A 36 17.97 -19.11 -17.00
CA LEU A 36 16.90 -18.22 -16.54
C LEU A 36 17.11 -17.86 -15.08
N PRO A 37 17.36 -16.56 -14.75
CA PRO A 37 17.64 -16.16 -13.37
C PRO A 37 16.37 -16.16 -12.50
N PRO A 38 16.53 -16.20 -11.16
CA PRO A 38 15.41 -15.99 -10.24
C PRO A 38 14.94 -14.52 -10.25
N VAL A 39 13.78 -14.27 -9.66
CA VAL A 39 13.26 -12.91 -9.46
C VAL A 39 14.19 -12.11 -8.54
N PRO A 40 14.59 -10.89 -8.89
CA PRO A 40 15.52 -10.08 -8.10
C PRO A 40 14.95 -9.62 -6.75
N HIS A 41 15.78 -9.59 -5.71
CA HIS A 41 15.43 -9.14 -4.35
C HIS A 41 16.00 -7.77 -3.97
N THR A 42 15.94 -6.77 -4.84
CA THR A 42 16.70 -5.51 -4.67
C THR A 42 16.31 -4.65 -3.46
N LEU A 43 15.06 -4.69 -2.97
CA LEU A 43 14.64 -3.88 -1.81
C LEU A 43 14.99 -4.51 -0.46
N LEU A 44 15.05 -5.81 -0.37
CA LEU A 44 15.36 -6.51 0.87
C LEU A 44 16.80 -6.27 1.36
N ALA A 45 17.72 -6.03 0.43
CA ALA A 45 19.12 -5.74 0.77
C ALA A 45 19.31 -4.51 1.68
N ARG A 46 18.37 -3.54 1.65
CA ARG A 46 18.41 -2.35 2.51
C ARG A 46 17.88 -2.58 3.94
N LEU A 47 17.15 -3.69 4.17
CA LEU A 47 16.53 -4.01 5.46
C LEU A 47 17.32 -5.03 6.30
N SER A 48 18.59 -5.27 5.99
CA SER A 48 19.42 -6.30 6.64
C SER A 48 18.84 -7.73 6.55
N THR A 49 18.10 -8.02 5.48
CA THR A 49 17.34 -9.27 5.31
C THR A 49 18.01 -10.29 4.41
N GLN A 50 19.33 -10.18 4.16
CA GLN A 50 20.07 -11.15 3.35
C GLN A 50 19.91 -12.58 3.86
N GLU A 51 19.89 -12.78 5.18
CA GLU A 51 19.65 -14.09 5.78
C GLU A 51 18.24 -14.64 5.50
N ALA A 52 17.24 -13.76 5.37
CA ALA A 52 15.88 -14.17 5.04
C ALA A 52 15.77 -14.76 3.63
N VAL A 53 16.60 -14.28 2.69
CA VAL A 53 16.56 -14.65 1.27
C VAL A 53 17.50 -15.81 0.95
N ALA A 54 18.61 -15.96 1.65
CA ALA A 54 19.63 -16.96 1.35
C ALA A 54 19.04 -18.38 1.27
N GLY A 55 19.19 -19.04 0.13
CA GLY A 55 18.64 -20.37 -0.15
C GLY A 55 17.12 -20.42 -0.34
N ARG A 56 16.47 -19.25 -0.54
CA ARG A 56 15.01 -19.11 -0.73
C ARG A 56 14.68 -18.25 -1.96
N GLU A 57 15.48 -18.40 -3.00
CA GLU A 57 15.29 -17.67 -4.26
C GLU A 57 13.93 -18.00 -4.88
N TRP A 58 13.27 -17.00 -5.43
CA TRP A 58 12.01 -17.15 -6.16
C TRP A 58 12.30 -17.44 -7.64
N PRO A 59 12.11 -18.69 -8.14
CA PRO A 59 12.42 -19.02 -9.50
C PRO A 59 11.40 -18.41 -10.47
N ALA A 60 11.84 -18.01 -11.65
CA ALA A 60 10.94 -17.56 -12.71
C ALA A 60 10.12 -18.71 -13.32
N LEU A 61 10.71 -19.91 -13.38
CA LEU A 61 10.04 -21.19 -13.65
C LEU A 61 10.50 -22.21 -12.62
N VAL A 62 9.58 -23.03 -12.11
CA VAL A 62 9.87 -24.05 -11.09
C VAL A 62 10.87 -25.09 -11.61
N LYS A 63 11.90 -25.37 -10.82
CA LYS A 63 12.95 -26.34 -11.16
C LYS A 63 12.75 -27.70 -10.47
N ASP A 64 12.41 -27.71 -9.18
CA ASP A 64 12.43 -28.91 -8.33
C ASP A 64 11.21 -29.07 -7.45
N ARG A 65 10.65 -27.97 -6.94
CA ARG A 65 9.56 -28.01 -5.97
C ARG A 65 8.60 -26.86 -6.18
N VAL A 66 7.32 -27.19 -6.26
CA VAL A 66 6.21 -26.24 -6.25
C VAL A 66 5.97 -25.81 -4.80
N ARG A 67 5.79 -24.51 -4.57
CA ARG A 67 5.60 -23.93 -3.24
C ARG A 67 4.33 -23.12 -3.07
N TYR A 68 3.60 -22.81 -4.15
CA TYR A 68 2.26 -22.20 -4.06
C TYR A 68 1.43 -22.53 -5.32
N PRO A 69 0.07 -22.54 -5.21
CA PRO A 69 -0.80 -22.74 -6.35
C PRO A 69 -0.68 -21.55 -7.34
N GLY A 70 -0.49 -21.86 -8.62
CA GLY A 70 -0.28 -20.84 -9.64
C GLY A 70 1.19 -20.62 -10.01
N GLU A 71 2.13 -21.26 -9.34
CA GLU A 71 3.56 -21.15 -9.66
C GLU A 71 3.85 -21.62 -11.09
N ALA A 72 4.67 -20.86 -11.82
CA ALA A 72 4.90 -21.09 -13.24
C ALA A 72 5.80 -22.32 -13.48
N LEU A 73 5.29 -23.30 -14.23
CA LEU A 73 6.00 -24.54 -14.59
C LEU A 73 6.61 -24.49 -15.98
N ALA A 74 5.91 -23.86 -16.94
CA ALA A 74 6.36 -23.71 -18.30
C ALA A 74 5.81 -22.41 -18.92
N VAL A 75 6.49 -21.93 -19.94
CA VAL A 75 6.04 -20.83 -20.80
C VAL A 75 5.80 -21.35 -22.20
N VAL A 76 4.71 -20.91 -22.83
CA VAL A 76 4.41 -21.16 -24.24
C VAL A 76 4.27 -19.82 -24.94
N LEU A 77 4.99 -19.65 -26.06
CA LEU A 77 4.92 -18.47 -26.90
C LEU A 77 4.19 -18.85 -28.20
N GLY A 78 3.09 -18.17 -28.49
CA GLY A 78 2.32 -18.30 -29.72
C GLY A 78 2.41 -17.05 -30.58
N GLU A 79 2.01 -17.15 -31.85
CA GLU A 79 1.86 -16.02 -32.78
C GLU A 79 0.78 -15.03 -32.28
N ASP A 80 -0.21 -15.55 -31.55
CA ASP A 80 -1.24 -14.81 -30.84
C ASP A 80 -1.59 -15.47 -29.50
N ARG A 81 -2.46 -14.81 -28.73
CA ARG A 81 -2.90 -15.28 -27.40
C ARG A 81 -3.55 -16.68 -27.48
N TYR A 82 -4.41 -16.91 -28.43
CA TYR A 82 -5.17 -18.16 -28.52
C TYR A 82 -4.24 -19.34 -28.80
N ARG A 83 -3.24 -19.16 -29.67
CA ARG A 83 -2.23 -20.21 -29.97
C ARG A 83 -1.35 -20.47 -28.75
N ALA A 84 -1.02 -19.43 -27.98
CA ALA A 84 -0.27 -19.60 -26.75
C ALA A 84 -1.08 -20.37 -25.68
N GLU A 85 -2.38 -20.08 -25.55
CA GLU A 85 -3.29 -20.77 -24.63
C GLU A 85 -3.54 -22.22 -25.03
N ASP A 86 -3.82 -22.48 -26.31
CA ASP A 86 -3.96 -23.85 -26.89
C ASP A 86 -2.70 -24.69 -26.60
N GLY A 87 -1.51 -24.12 -26.87
CA GLY A 87 -0.26 -24.80 -26.60
C GLY A 87 -0.01 -24.99 -25.08
N ALA A 88 -0.38 -24.03 -24.25
CA ALA A 88 -0.23 -24.15 -22.78
C ALA A 88 -1.12 -25.26 -22.20
N ALA A 89 -2.28 -25.54 -22.83
CA ALA A 89 -3.16 -26.63 -22.42
C ALA A 89 -2.56 -28.02 -22.69
N GLU A 90 -1.66 -28.13 -23.70
CA GLU A 90 -0.97 -29.38 -24.04
C GLU A 90 0.28 -29.67 -23.18
N VAL A 91 0.72 -28.71 -22.37
CA VAL A 91 1.85 -28.96 -21.44
C VAL A 91 1.40 -29.83 -20.28
N THR A 92 2.14 -30.89 -20.00
CA THR A 92 1.89 -31.78 -18.88
C THR A 92 2.99 -31.71 -17.82
N ALA A 93 2.62 -31.91 -16.57
CA ALA A 93 3.58 -31.94 -15.45
C ALA A 93 3.23 -33.07 -14.49
N VAL A 94 4.26 -33.69 -13.92
CA VAL A 94 4.13 -34.71 -12.87
C VAL A 94 4.68 -34.13 -11.58
N ILE A 95 3.80 -34.03 -10.59
CA ILE A 95 4.13 -33.48 -9.27
C ILE A 95 3.73 -34.49 -8.21
N ASP A 96 4.65 -34.86 -7.32
CA ASP A 96 4.34 -35.62 -6.12
C ASP A 96 3.91 -34.66 -5.02
N PRO A 97 2.64 -34.65 -4.59
CA PRO A 97 2.15 -33.69 -3.61
C PRO A 97 2.78 -33.89 -2.23
N LEU A 98 3.02 -32.80 -1.54
CA LEU A 98 3.50 -32.73 -0.16
C LEU A 98 2.45 -32.01 0.71
N PRO A 99 2.45 -32.22 2.03
CA PRO A 99 1.60 -31.43 2.93
C PRO A 99 1.81 -29.95 2.75
N ALA A 100 0.74 -29.16 2.71
CA ALA A 100 0.78 -27.71 2.57
C ALA A 100 0.65 -27.00 3.93
N VAL A 101 1.28 -25.84 4.03
CA VAL A 101 1.26 -24.91 5.17
C VAL A 101 0.65 -23.60 4.69
N VAL A 102 -0.53 -23.23 5.19
CA VAL A 102 -1.29 -22.06 4.69
C VAL A 102 -1.64 -21.04 5.78
N THR A 103 -1.18 -21.27 7.00
CA THR A 103 -1.39 -20.33 8.12
C THR A 103 -0.08 -20.04 8.86
N PRO A 104 0.05 -18.85 9.49
CA PRO A 104 1.20 -18.55 10.32
C PRO A 104 1.45 -19.56 11.43
N SER A 105 0.41 -20.08 12.08
CA SER A 105 0.53 -21.09 13.16
C SER A 105 1.12 -22.40 12.66
N GLN A 106 0.66 -22.89 11.51
CA GLN A 106 1.25 -24.10 10.88
C GLN A 106 2.72 -23.87 10.50
N ALA A 107 3.04 -22.68 9.97
CA ALA A 107 4.41 -22.33 9.59
C ALA A 107 5.36 -22.27 10.80
N LEU A 108 4.87 -21.81 11.95
CA LEU A 108 5.65 -21.71 13.20
C LEU A 108 5.91 -23.07 13.86
N ASP A 109 5.06 -24.07 13.62
CA ASP A 109 5.30 -25.44 14.05
C ASP A 109 6.53 -26.06 13.37
N ASP A 110 6.89 -25.58 12.18
CA ASP A 110 8.12 -25.93 11.42
C ASP A 110 8.24 -27.45 11.11
N SER A 111 7.16 -28.20 11.28
CA SER A 111 7.10 -29.64 10.99
C SER A 111 7.08 -29.94 9.49
N VAL A 112 6.49 -29.06 8.70
CA VAL A 112 6.53 -29.05 7.23
C VAL A 112 7.32 -27.83 6.78
N ARG A 113 8.44 -28.03 6.10
CA ARG A 113 9.35 -26.96 5.65
C ARG A 113 9.26 -26.76 4.16
N LEU A 114 9.12 -25.49 3.75
CA LEU A 114 9.09 -25.11 2.34
C LEU A 114 10.46 -25.26 1.67
N PHE A 115 11.55 -25.10 2.44
CA PHE A 115 12.93 -25.21 1.98
C PHE A 115 13.70 -26.18 2.86
N ASP A 116 14.44 -27.10 2.25
CA ASP A 116 15.17 -28.14 2.96
C ASP A 116 16.23 -27.52 3.89
N GLY A 117 16.21 -27.93 5.14
CA GLY A 117 17.17 -27.46 6.14
C GLY A 117 16.97 -26.05 6.67
N LEU A 118 15.98 -25.29 6.14
CA LEU A 118 15.69 -23.93 6.55
C LEU A 118 14.36 -23.86 7.31
N SER A 119 14.29 -23.03 8.36
CA SER A 119 13.04 -22.75 9.07
C SER A 119 12.06 -21.97 8.19
N ASN A 120 10.76 -22.15 8.38
CA ASN A 120 9.75 -21.31 7.75
C ASN A 120 9.77 -19.87 8.30
N THR A 121 10.36 -19.60 9.46
CA THR A 121 10.57 -18.23 9.93
C THR A 121 11.70 -17.58 9.13
N ALA A 122 11.33 -16.63 8.26
CA ALA A 122 12.27 -15.90 7.40
C ALA A 122 12.89 -14.67 8.10
N LEU A 123 12.11 -13.98 8.95
CA LEU A 123 12.54 -12.78 9.66
C LEU A 123 11.96 -12.74 11.07
N ARG A 124 12.77 -12.25 12.01
CA ARG A 124 12.36 -11.84 13.37
C ARG A 124 12.70 -10.39 13.57
N GLY A 125 11.89 -9.68 14.33
CA GLY A 125 12.15 -8.28 14.64
C GLY A 125 11.36 -7.82 15.85
N GLU A 126 11.71 -6.63 16.35
CA GLU A 126 11.02 -5.99 17.47
C GLU A 126 11.07 -4.46 17.33
N ALA A 127 10.16 -3.78 18.01
CA ALA A 127 10.14 -2.33 18.16
C ALA A 127 9.69 -1.97 19.58
N GLY A 128 10.26 -0.93 20.16
CA GLY A 128 10.06 -0.59 21.56
C GLY A 128 10.92 -1.43 22.50
N ALA A 129 10.52 -1.54 23.76
CA ALA A 129 11.25 -2.27 24.79
C ALA A 129 10.29 -3.16 25.60
N PRO A 130 10.75 -4.32 26.09
CA PRO A 130 9.96 -5.20 26.95
C PRO A 130 9.36 -4.43 28.13
N VAL A 131 8.08 -4.68 28.40
CA VAL A 131 7.34 -4.02 29.47
C VAL A 131 7.66 -4.68 30.81
N ASP A 132 7.96 -3.88 31.84
CA ASP A 132 8.18 -4.41 33.19
C ASP A 132 6.90 -5.12 33.68
N PRO A 133 6.99 -6.37 34.17
CA PRO A 133 5.86 -7.10 34.71
C PRO A 133 5.07 -6.36 35.81
N ALA A 134 5.69 -5.46 36.55
CA ALA A 134 5.02 -4.65 37.56
C ALA A 134 3.95 -3.75 36.97
N VAL A 135 4.16 -3.19 35.76
CA VAL A 135 3.19 -2.33 35.07
C VAL A 135 1.86 -3.06 34.84
N TRP A 136 1.93 -4.36 34.53
CA TRP A 136 0.74 -5.19 34.33
C TRP A 136 0.04 -5.53 35.64
N GLN A 137 0.77 -5.67 36.73
CA GLN A 137 0.23 -5.99 38.05
C GLN A 137 -0.46 -4.79 38.70
N ASP A 138 0.07 -3.59 38.46
CA ASP A 138 -0.43 -2.34 39.05
C ASP A 138 -1.58 -1.72 38.21
N ALA A 139 -1.87 -2.26 37.02
CA ALA A 139 -2.93 -1.76 36.17
C ALA A 139 -4.33 -2.05 36.74
N ALA A 140 -5.23 -1.06 36.63
CA ALA A 140 -6.64 -1.24 37.03
C ALA A 140 -7.42 -2.13 36.07
N ALA A 141 -7.04 -2.11 34.81
CA ALA A 141 -7.60 -2.99 33.79
C ALA A 141 -6.52 -3.47 32.80
N VAL A 142 -6.60 -4.74 32.46
CA VAL A 142 -5.81 -5.35 31.38
C VAL A 142 -6.79 -6.11 30.46
N VAL A 143 -6.62 -5.90 29.16
CA VAL A 143 -7.34 -6.66 28.12
C VAL A 143 -6.34 -7.37 27.24
N GLU A 144 -6.68 -8.59 26.83
CA GLU A 144 -5.92 -9.41 25.91
C GLU A 144 -6.84 -9.84 24.75
N ALA A 145 -6.30 -9.86 23.53
CA ALA A 145 -7.05 -10.20 22.34
C ALA A 145 -6.16 -10.81 21.27
N THR A 146 -6.75 -11.64 20.41
CA THR A 146 -6.11 -12.09 19.17
C THR A 146 -6.92 -11.64 17.98
N TYR A 147 -6.27 -10.95 17.04
CA TYR A 147 -6.88 -10.49 15.81
C TYR A 147 -6.23 -11.16 14.61
N ARG A 148 -7.05 -11.61 13.70
CA ARG A 148 -6.59 -12.11 12.41
C ARG A 148 -6.86 -11.07 11.33
N GLN A 149 -5.78 -10.67 10.66
CA GLN A 149 -5.85 -9.91 9.43
C GLN A 149 -5.78 -10.91 8.27
N GLN A 150 -6.88 -11.12 7.58
CA GLN A 150 -6.93 -12.07 6.47
C GLN A 150 -6.02 -11.65 5.31
N LEU A 151 -5.60 -12.61 4.48
CA LEU A 151 -4.94 -12.31 3.21
C LEU A 151 -5.91 -11.64 2.26
N LEU A 152 -5.50 -10.53 1.66
CA LEU A 152 -6.26 -9.74 0.70
C LEU A 152 -5.52 -9.59 -0.62
N MET A 153 -6.27 -9.44 -1.69
CA MET A 153 -5.77 -9.11 -3.01
C MET A 153 -6.05 -7.64 -3.33
N PRO A 154 -5.07 -6.85 -3.77
CA PRO A 154 -5.26 -5.44 -4.14
C PRO A 154 -6.26 -5.20 -5.27
N SER A 155 -6.50 -6.20 -6.10
CA SER A 155 -7.53 -6.29 -7.16
C SER A 155 -7.64 -5.06 -8.08
N PRO A 156 -6.53 -4.53 -8.65
CA PRO A 156 -6.65 -3.49 -9.67
C PRO A 156 -7.49 -4.01 -10.84
N MET A 157 -8.32 -3.14 -11.45
CA MET A 157 -9.15 -3.54 -12.61
C MET A 157 -8.27 -3.93 -13.81
N GLU A 158 -7.19 -3.25 -14.04
CA GLU A 158 -6.16 -3.67 -14.97
C GLU A 158 -5.25 -4.71 -14.32
N CYS A 159 -5.19 -5.92 -14.88
CA CYS A 159 -4.24 -6.95 -14.48
C CYS A 159 -2.81 -6.57 -14.86
N ARG A 160 -1.80 -7.41 -14.50
CA ARG A 160 -0.40 -7.13 -14.84
C ARG A 160 -0.16 -7.36 -16.34
N THR A 161 0.71 -6.55 -16.91
CA THR A 161 1.08 -6.64 -18.33
C THR A 161 2.54 -6.31 -18.50
N ILE A 162 3.16 -6.93 -19.52
CA ILE A 162 4.49 -6.56 -19.98
C ILE A 162 4.59 -6.80 -21.49
N LEU A 163 5.17 -5.81 -22.18
CA LEU A 163 5.65 -5.94 -23.56
C LEU A 163 7.14 -5.61 -23.55
N ALA A 164 7.97 -6.53 -24.01
CA ALA A 164 9.41 -6.35 -24.15
C ALA A 164 9.80 -6.38 -25.64
N VAL A 165 10.45 -5.31 -26.11
CA VAL A 165 10.85 -5.13 -27.50
C VAL A 165 12.37 -4.92 -27.57
N PRO A 166 13.13 -5.86 -28.13
CA PRO A 166 14.56 -5.70 -28.37
C PRO A 166 14.79 -4.75 -29.56
N GLU A 167 15.68 -3.76 -29.37
CA GLU A 167 16.04 -2.77 -30.38
C GLU A 167 17.57 -2.65 -30.47
N GLY A 168 18.18 -3.51 -31.31
CA GLY A 168 19.63 -3.63 -31.39
C GLY A 168 20.23 -4.18 -30.08
N ASP A 169 21.00 -3.36 -29.40
CA ASP A 169 21.63 -3.70 -28.11
C ASP A 169 20.84 -3.17 -26.89
N ARG A 170 19.64 -2.64 -27.10
CA ARG A 170 18.73 -2.12 -26.07
C ARG A 170 17.45 -2.97 -25.97
N LEU A 171 16.77 -2.84 -24.84
CA LEU A 171 15.45 -3.40 -24.60
C LEU A 171 14.50 -2.31 -24.11
N THR A 172 13.40 -2.11 -24.85
CA THR A 172 12.31 -1.23 -24.38
C THR A 172 11.18 -2.09 -23.81
N VAL A 173 10.72 -1.74 -22.61
CA VAL A 173 9.69 -2.46 -21.88
C VAL A 173 8.54 -1.52 -21.56
N TRP A 174 7.32 -1.90 -21.96
CA TRP A 174 6.07 -1.25 -21.54
C TRP A 174 5.37 -2.12 -20.51
N SER A 175 4.99 -1.53 -19.38
CA SER A 175 4.29 -2.23 -18.29
C SER A 175 3.55 -1.26 -17.40
N GLY A 176 2.35 -1.60 -16.96
CA GLY A 176 1.70 -0.93 -15.84
C GLY A 176 2.50 -1.20 -14.56
N HIS A 177 3.27 -0.20 -14.07
CA HIS A 177 4.20 -0.39 -12.96
C HIS A 177 4.34 0.87 -12.10
N GLN A 178 4.44 0.72 -10.77
CA GLN A 178 4.56 1.86 -9.85
C GLN A 178 5.97 2.45 -9.76
N MET A 179 7.00 1.68 -10.16
CA MET A 179 8.40 2.00 -9.91
C MET A 179 9.26 1.73 -11.16
N PRO A 180 9.17 2.55 -12.23
CA PRO A 180 9.82 2.28 -13.52
C PRO A 180 11.35 2.14 -13.41
N HIS A 181 12.02 3.01 -12.67
CA HIS A 181 13.47 2.93 -12.48
C HIS A 181 13.91 1.71 -11.67
N ARG A 182 13.06 1.22 -10.78
CA ARG A 182 13.30 -0.05 -10.09
C ARG A 182 13.21 -1.21 -11.07
N LEU A 183 12.14 -1.27 -11.87
CA LEU A 183 11.98 -2.30 -12.89
C LEU A 183 13.15 -2.29 -13.88
N ARG A 184 13.61 -1.09 -14.32
CA ARG A 184 14.80 -0.94 -15.16
C ARG A 184 16.03 -1.61 -14.52
N ARG A 185 16.32 -1.33 -13.26
CA ARG A 185 17.46 -1.92 -12.54
C ARG A 185 17.32 -3.43 -12.35
N GLU A 186 16.12 -3.90 -12.03
CA GLU A 186 15.84 -5.32 -11.86
C GLU A 186 16.03 -6.10 -13.17
N LEU A 187 15.50 -5.59 -14.28
CA LEU A 187 15.67 -6.21 -15.61
C LEU A 187 17.13 -6.14 -16.09
N ALA A 188 17.83 -5.05 -15.84
CA ALA A 188 19.25 -4.92 -16.17
C ALA A 188 20.11 -5.95 -15.41
N ALA A 189 19.90 -6.08 -14.11
CA ALA A 189 20.60 -7.08 -13.30
C ALA A 189 20.31 -8.51 -13.76
N LEU A 190 19.06 -8.80 -14.13
CA LEU A 190 18.59 -10.07 -14.62
C LEU A 190 19.25 -10.45 -15.97
N LEU A 191 19.38 -9.49 -16.89
CA LEU A 191 19.99 -9.72 -18.19
C LEU A 191 21.52 -9.61 -18.18
N GLY A 192 22.12 -9.22 -17.04
CA GLY A 192 23.56 -8.93 -16.96
C GLY A 192 23.95 -7.69 -17.80
N TRP A 193 23.04 -6.77 -18.00
CA TRP A 193 23.21 -5.55 -18.78
C TRP A 193 23.39 -4.32 -17.88
N SER A 194 23.98 -3.25 -18.46
CA SER A 194 23.92 -1.93 -17.82
C SER A 194 22.50 -1.34 -17.93
N ALA A 195 22.10 -0.56 -16.93
CA ALA A 195 20.74 -0.04 -16.84
C ALA A 195 20.35 0.92 -17.99
N ASP A 196 21.34 1.60 -18.60
CA ASP A 196 21.15 2.49 -19.76
C ASP A 196 20.73 1.75 -21.04
N ARG A 197 20.92 0.43 -21.09
CA ARG A 197 20.43 -0.43 -22.19
C ARG A 197 18.97 -0.82 -22.03
N ILE A 198 18.34 -0.50 -20.90
CA ILE A 198 16.93 -0.82 -20.63
C ILE A 198 16.13 0.49 -20.52
N ARG A 199 15.11 0.63 -21.36
CA ARG A 199 14.07 1.65 -21.22
C ARG A 199 12.81 1.03 -20.68
N VAL A 200 12.24 1.62 -19.63
CA VAL A 200 10.91 1.25 -19.11
C VAL A 200 9.97 2.42 -19.32
N VAL A 201 8.83 2.14 -19.95
CA VAL A 201 7.75 3.08 -20.19
C VAL A 201 6.51 2.59 -19.46
N VAL A 202 6.02 3.39 -18.53
CA VAL A 202 4.77 3.14 -17.80
C VAL A 202 3.69 4.03 -18.42
N PRO A 203 2.74 3.47 -19.15
CA PRO A 203 1.58 4.20 -19.65
C PRO A 203 0.57 4.45 -18.51
N ASP A 204 -0.53 5.11 -18.82
CA ASP A 204 -1.67 5.21 -17.92
C ASP A 204 -2.06 3.84 -17.41
N THR A 205 -2.02 3.65 -16.10
CA THR A 205 -2.18 2.35 -15.45
C THR A 205 -3.51 2.29 -14.73
N GLY A 206 -4.31 1.24 -14.99
CA GLY A 206 -5.65 1.00 -14.46
C GLY A 206 -5.65 0.48 -13.02
N GLY A 207 -4.93 1.17 -12.13
CA GLY A 207 -4.77 0.84 -10.71
C GLY A 207 -3.54 -0.02 -10.42
N ALA A 208 -3.03 0.09 -9.20
CA ALA A 208 -1.88 -0.69 -8.74
C ALA A 208 -1.96 -1.07 -7.25
N PHE A 209 -2.26 -0.14 -6.35
CA PHE A 209 -2.49 -0.31 -4.90
C PHE A 209 -1.38 -1.05 -4.13
N GLY A 210 -0.15 -1.07 -4.68
CA GLY A 210 1.02 -1.75 -4.14
C GLY A 210 1.41 -3.03 -4.89
N SER A 211 0.51 -3.64 -5.66
CA SER A 211 0.75 -4.93 -6.33
C SER A 211 1.66 -4.87 -7.55
N LYS A 212 1.86 -3.68 -8.15
CA LYS A 212 2.67 -3.49 -9.36
C LYS A 212 3.99 -2.76 -9.04
N SER A 213 4.76 -3.24 -8.07
CA SER A 213 5.91 -2.50 -7.51
C SER A 213 7.28 -3.19 -7.63
N ALA A 214 7.35 -4.36 -8.28
CA ALA A 214 8.60 -5.09 -8.54
C ALA A 214 8.49 -5.97 -9.79
N ALA A 215 9.60 -6.55 -10.23
CA ALA A 215 9.58 -7.59 -11.25
C ALA A 215 8.92 -8.87 -10.72
N PHE A 216 8.26 -9.60 -11.58
CA PHE A 216 7.59 -10.87 -11.33
C PHE A 216 8.19 -11.99 -12.19
N PRO A 217 7.94 -13.27 -11.88
CA PRO A 217 8.38 -14.40 -12.69
C PRO A 217 8.11 -14.22 -14.18
N GLU A 218 6.91 -13.75 -14.52
CA GLU A 218 6.50 -13.53 -15.91
C GLU A 218 7.33 -12.44 -16.59
N PHE A 219 7.70 -11.38 -15.85
CA PHE A 219 8.53 -10.29 -16.39
C PHE A 219 9.94 -10.78 -16.73
N VAL A 220 10.49 -11.64 -15.86
CA VAL A 220 11.77 -12.30 -16.09
C VAL A 220 11.74 -13.14 -17.38
N VAL A 221 10.72 -14.00 -17.51
CA VAL A 221 10.56 -14.88 -18.67
C VAL A 221 10.37 -14.09 -19.96
N VAL A 222 9.49 -13.09 -19.96
CA VAL A 222 9.19 -12.27 -21.15
C VAL A 222 10.42 -11.49 -21.61
N ALA A 223 11.13 -10.82 -20.70
CA ALA A 223 12.34 -10.08 -21.03
C ALA A 223 13.46 -11.02 -21.57
N HIS A 224 13.67 -12.17 -20.92
CA HIS A 224 14.66 -13.16 -21.35
C HIS A 224 14.34 -13.70 -22.77
N LEU A 225 13.09 -14.10 -23.02
CA LEU A 225 12.68 -14.61 -24.33
C LEU A 225 12.74 -13.54 -25.43
N ALA A 226 12.36 -12.30 -25.14
CA ALA A 226 12.46 -11.21 -26.10
C ALA A 226 13.90 -11.00 -26.58
N VAL A 227 14.85 -10.97 -25.65
CA VAL A 227 16.28 -10.82 -25.98
C VAL A 227 16.82 -12.06 -26.72
N THR A 228 16.52 -13.27 -26.22
CA THR A 228 17.04 -14.51 -26.79
C THR A 228 16.53 -14.76 -28.20
N LEU A 229 15.25 -14.45 -28.46
CA LEU A 229 14.62 -14.66 -29.77
C LEU A 229 14.81 -13.47 -30.73
N GLY A 230 15.32 -12.32 -30.22
CA GLY A 230 15.50 -11.12 -31.01
C GLY A 230 14.21 -10.53 -31.57
N ARG A 231 13.07 -10.71 -30.89
CA ARG A 231 11.73 -10.28 -31.32
C ARG A 231 10.87 -9.81 -30.18
N PRO A 232 9.84 -8.96 -30.41
CA PRO A 232 8.91 -8.54 -29.38
C PRO A 232 8.18 -9.74 -28.76
N VAL A 233 8.10 -9.72 -27.41
CA VAL A 233 7.33 -10.68 -26.61
C VAL A 233 6.44 -9.92 -25.64
N ARG A 234 5.18 -10.34 -25.55
CA ARG A 234 4.21 -9.75 -24.59
C ARG A 234 3.52 -10.83 -23.77
N TRP A 235 3.14 -10.45 -22.58
CA TRP A 235 2.24 -11.21 -21.71
C TRP A 235 1.19 -10.26 -21.13
N ILE A 236 -0.06 -10.71 -21.13
CA ILE A 236 -1.20 -10.02 -20.55
C ILE A 236 -1.88 -11.01 -19.60
N GLU A 237 -1.81 -10.71 -18.31
CA GLU A 237 -2.46 -11.50 -17.27
C GLU A 237 -3.98 -11.43 -17.43
N ASP A 238 -4.68 -12.55 -17.39
CA ASP A 238 -6.12 -12.55 -17.26
C ASP A 238 -6.57 -12.52 -15.79
N ARG A 239 -7.87 -12.33 -15.54
CA ARG A 239 -8.38 -12.19 -14.18
C ARG A 239 -8.27 -13.49 -13.39
N LEU A 240 -8.51 -14.65 -13.97
CA LEU A 240 -8.39 -15.92 -13.26
C LEU A 240 -6.94 -16.22 -12.90
N GLU A 241 -6.03 -15.93 -13.82
CA GLU A 241 -4.59 -15.99 -13.58
C GLU A 241 -4.19 -15.03 -12.45
N SER A 242 -4.67 -13.78 -12.51
CA SER A 242 -4.43 -12.78 -11.45
C SER A 242 -4.94 -13.25 -10.08
N MET A 243 -6.10 -13.88 -10.00
CA MET A 243 -6.62 -14.44 -8.74
C MET A 243 -5.67 -15.47 -8.11
N LEU A 244 -4.93 -16.22 -8.92
CA LEU A 244 -3.96 -17.20 -8.41
C LEU A 244 -2.62 -16.57 -8.06
N VAL A 245 -2.11 -15.65 -8.90
CA VAL A 245 -0.69 -15.24 -8.86
C VAL A 245 -0.45 -13.76 -8.62
N ALA A 246 -1.48 -12.92 -8.46
CA ALA A 246 -1.27 -11.57 -7.97
C ALA A 246 -0.84 -11.59 -6.50
N THR A 247 0.03 -10.67 -6.12
CA THR A 247 0.51 -10.56 -4.74
C THR A 247 -0.60 -10.30 -3.75
N ARG A 248 -0.40 -10.73 -2.52
CA ARG A 248 -1.33 -10.55 -1.41
C ARG A 248 -0.85 -9.45 -0.46
N GLY A 249 -1.78 -8.91 0.32
CA GLY A 249 -1.48 -8.01 1.43
C GLY A 249 -2.11 -8.48 2.73
N ARG A 250 -1.87 -7.77 3.81
CA ARG A 250 -2.29 -8.10 5.18
C ARG A 250 -1.66 -9.42 5.67
N GLY A 251 -2.47 -10.45 6.01
CA GLY A 251 -1.96 -11.78 6.39
C GLY A 251 -1.22 -11.77 7.72
N GLN A 252 -1.80 -11.21 8.80
CA GLN A 252 -1.16 -11.16 10.12
C GLN A 252 -2.06 -11.74 11.22
N ASP A 253 -1.56 -12.68 12.00
CA ASP A 253 -2.12 -13.04 13.29
C ASP A 253 -1.46 -12.18 14.37
N GLN A 254 -2.26 -11.42 15.12
CA GLN A 254 -1.82 -10.41 16.06
C GLN A 254 -2.37 -10.70 17.45
N THR A 255 -1.50 -10.96 18.43
CA THR A 255 -1.89 -11.06 19.84
C THR A 255 -1.52 -9.76 20.53
N VAL A 256 -2.48 -9.15 21.19
CA VAL A 256 -2.34 -7.85 21.87
C VAL A 256 -2.60 -7.97 23.35
N ARG A 257 -1.95 -7.11 24.12
CA ARG A 257 -2.20 -6.88 25.54
C ARG A 257 -2.13 -5.40 25.83
N LEU A 258 -3.18 -4.83 26.43
CA LEU A 258 -3.28 -3.40 26.71
C LEU A 258 -3.69 -3.18 28.16
N ALA A 259 -2.97 -2.29 28.87
CA ALA A 259 -3.19 -1.96 30.27
C ALA A 259 -3.51 -0.48 30.44
N ALA A 260 -4.42 -0.18 31.38
CA ALA A 260 -4.72 1.19 31.81
C ALA A 260 -4.91 1.30 33.33
N ASP A 261 -4.77 2.55 33.84
CA ASP A 261 -5.17 2.92 35.20
C ASP A 261 -6.71 3.06 35.33
N ALA A 262 -7.18 3.37 36.57
CA ALA A 262 -8.60 3.50 36.83
C ALA A 262 -9.26 4.69 36.13
N GLU A 263 -8.47 5.71 35.79
CA GLU A 263 -8.90 6.87 35.02
C GLU A 263 -8.89 6.63 33.52
N GLY A 264 -8.46 5.44 33.06
CA GLY A 264 -8.38 5.03 31.67
C GLY A 264 -7.15 5.58 30.93
N ARG A 265 -6.08 5.97 31.63
CA ARG A 265 -4.81 6.34 31.00
C ARG A 265 -4.04 5.08 30.67
N LEU A 266 -3.58 4.97 29.42
CA LEU A 266 -2.82 3.82 28.96
C LEU A 266 -1.46 3.74 29.67
N LEU A 267 -1.12 2.56 30.14
CA LEU A 267 0.13 2.28 30.83
C LEU A 267 1.09 1.49 29.96
N ALA A 268 0.59 0.43 29.30
CA ALA A 268 1.43 -0.46 28.50
C ALA A 268 0.65 -1.09 27.33
N TYR A 269 1.35 -1.34 26.23
CA TYR A 269 0.84 -2.04 25.08
C TYR A 269 1.88 -3.05 24.57
N GLU A 270 1.51 -4.32 24.51
CA GLU A 270 2.31 -5.37 23.86
C GLU A 270 1.57 -5.90 22.63
N LEU A 271 2.34 -6.12 21.54
CA LEU A 271 1.85 -6.63 20.28
C LEU A 271 2.79 -7.73 19.75
N THR A 272 2.28 -8.94 19.60
CA THR A 272 2.98 -10.04 18.93
C THR A 272 2.38 -10.24 17.55
N ILE A 273 3.22 -10.21 16.52
CA ILE A 273 2.81 -10.32 15.12
C ILE A 273 3.41 -11.59 14.51
N ASN A 274 2.56 -12.47 13.98
CA ASN A 274 2.97 -13.58 13.13
C ASN A 274 2.42 -13.31 11.72
N ALA A 275 3.30 -13.00 10.78
CA ALA A 275 2.90 -12.54 9.45
C ALA A 275 3.17 -13.61 8.40
N ASP A 276 2.14 -13.94 7.63
CA ASP A 276 2.23 -14.71 6.40
C ASP A 276 2.90 -13.85 5.32
N VAL A 277 4.04 -14.31 4.79
CA VAL A 277 4.74 -13.63 3.71
C VAL A 277 4.75 -14.41 2.40
N GLY A 278 3.95 -15.49 2.35
CA GLY A 278 3.84 -16.37 1.19
C GLY A 278 5.06 -17.28 1.03
N ALA A 279 5.17 -17.90 -0.13
CA ALA A 279 6.14 -18.97 -0.38
C ALA A 279 7.59 -18.50 -0.48
N TYR A 280 7.81 -17.23 -0.79
CA TYR A 280 9.15 -16.66 -0.98
C TYR A 280 9.34 -15.36 -0.23
N PRO A 281 10.47 -15.17 0.46
CA PRO A 281 10.75 -13.91 1.14
C PRO A 281 11.06 -12.82 0.10
N HIS A 282 10.14 -11.89 -0.06
CA HIS A 282 10.26 -10.74 -0.94
C HIS A 282 9.85 -9.46 -0.20
N LEU A 283 9.23 -8.47 -0.85
CA LEU A 283 8.83 -7.20 -0.23
C LEU A 283 7.99 -7.37 1.05
N GLY A 284 7.16 -8.41 1.11
CA GLY A 284 6.29 -8.73 2.25
C GLY A 284 7.02 -8.99 3.56
N VAL A 285 8.25 -9.52 3.50
CA VAL A 285 9.02 -9.88 4.71
C VAL A 285 9.22 -8.71 5.67
N GLY A 286 9.43 -7.51 5.14
CA GLY A 286 9.65 -6.30 5.95
C GLY A 286 8.37 -5.56 6.36
N LEU A 287 7.21 -5.90 5.83
CA LEU A 287 5.97 -5.16 6.10
C LEU A 287 5.51 -5.22 7.56
N PRO A 288 5.65 -6.34 8.30
CA PRO A 288 5.27 -6.41 9.71
C PRO A 288 6.03 -5.42 10.60
N MET A 289 7.23 -4.99 10.19
CA MET A 289 7.94 -3.91 10.89
C MET A 289 7.18 -2.57 10.82
N GLN A 290 6.44 -2.29 9.74
CA GLN A 290 5.61 -1.09 9.66
C GLN A 290 4.47 -1.17 10.70
N THR A 291 3.86 -2.36 10.86
CA THR A 291 2.87 -2.60 11.92
C THR A 291 3.47 -2.37 13.31
N ALA A 292 4.64 -2.93 13.58
CA ALA A 292 5.33 -2.78 14.86
C ALA A 292 5.70 -1.32 15.17
N TRP A 293 6.22 -0.59 14.19
CA TRP A 293 6.58 0.83 14.38
C TRP A 293 5.37 1.73 14.60
N MET A 294 4.22 1.42 13.98
CA MET A 294 3.00 2.21 14.08
C MET A 294 2.03 1.71 15.16
N ALA A 295 2.45 0.70 15.95
CA ALA A 295 1.64 0.10 17.00
C ALA A 295 1.03 1.09 18.01
N PRO A 296 1.71 2.18 18.45
CA PRO A 296 1.13 3.13 19.40
C PRO A 296 -0.09 3.89 18.82
N GLY A 297 -0.26 3.95 17.50
CA GLY A 297 -1.34 4.72 16.87
C GLY A 297 -1.28 6.21 17.24
N ALA A 298 -2.42 6.78 17.60
CA ALA A 298 -2.57 8.19 17.98
C ALA A 298 -2.33 8.47 19.47
N TYR A 299 -1.86 7.46 20.24
CA TYR A 299 -1.92 7.49 21.70
C TYR A 299 -0.56 7.65 22.40
N THR A 300 -0.60 8.32 23.57
CA THR A 300 0.52 8.43 24.50
C THR A 300 0.58 7.19 25.40
N THR A 301 1.13 6.10 24.90
CA THR A 301 1.34 4.89 25.69
C THR A 301 2.81 4.83 26.14
N PRO A 302 3.12 4.91 27.45
CA PRO A 302 4.50 5.03 27.92
C PRO A 302 5.36 3.82 27.60
N HIS A 303 4.78 2.63 27.68
CA HIS A 303 5.48 1.38 27.45
C HIS A 303 4.87 0.63 26.27
N VAL A 304 5.60 0.51 25.19
CA VAL A 304 5.17 -0.25 24.01
C VAL A 304 6.26 -1.24 23.61
N HIS A 305 5.86 -2.48 23.43
CA HIS A 305 6.72 -3.52 22.89
C HIS A 305 6.01 -4.33 21.83
N ALA A 306 6.53 -4.30 20.61
CA ALA A 306 6.02 -5.07 19.50
C ALA A 306 7.08 -6.07 19.03
N THR A 307 6.72 -7.35 18.95
CA THR A 307 7.56 -8.42 18.39
C THR A 307 6.95 -8.97 17.12
N LEU A 308 7.77 -9.40 16.18
CA LEU A 308 7.29 -9.95 14.92
C LEU A 308 8.06 -11.18 14.44
N ARG A 309 7.35 -12.02 13.70
CA ARG A 309 7.88 -13.13 12.92
C ARG A 309 7.22 -13.10 11.53
N SER A 310 8.04 -13.01 10.49
CA SER A 310 7.61 -13.20 9.11
C SER A 310 7.82 -14.65 8.73
N VAL A 311 6.75 -15.37 8.41
CA VAL A 311 6.78 -16.81 8.18
C VAL A 311 6.37 -17.15 6.76
N LEU A 312 7.04 -18.17 6.20
CA LEU A 312 6.77 -18.69 4.86
C LEU A 312 5.61 -19.68 4.90
N THR A 313 4.72 -19.60 3.92
CA THR A 313 3.58 -20.47 3.73
C THR A 313 3.44 -20.90 2.27
N ASN A 314 2.66 -21.93 1.98
CA ASN A 314 2.37 -22.33 0.61
C ASN A 314 1.27 -21.46 -0.04
N THR A 315 1.39 -20.14 0.14
CA THR A 315 0.51 -19.14 -0.45
C THR A 315 1.28 -18.21 -1.39
N MET A 316 0.60 -17.39 -2.16
CA MET A 316 1.26 -16.39 -3.01
C MET A 316 2.02 -15.36 -2.16
N VAL A 317 3.15 -14.90 -2.68
CA VAL A 317 4.02 -13.90 -2.05
C VAL A 317 3.25 -12.66 -1.65
N THR A 318 3.49 -12.15 -0.44
CA THR A 318 2.88 -10.89 0.02
C THR A 318 3.70 -9.68 -0.40
N TYR A 319 2.97 -8.61 -0.72
CA TYR A 319 3.51 -7.30 -1.09
C TYR A 319 2.75 -6.20 -0.33
N PRO A 320 3.21 -4.95 -0.44
CA PRO A 320 2.39 -3.84 0.02
C PRO A 320 0.99 -3.89 -0.60
N TYR A 321 -0.02 -3.79 0.24
CA TYR A 321 -1.38 -3.44 -0.16
C TYR A 321 -1.73 -2.14 0.55
N ARG A 322 -2.34 -1.20 -0.15
CA ARG A 322 -2.72 0.16 0.26
C ARG A 322 -2.83 0.30 1.79
N GLY A 323 -1.95 1.08 2.40
CA GLY A 323 -1.80 1.18 3.85
C GLY A 323 -0.63 0.38 4.44
N ALA A 324 -0.33 -0.82 3.96
CA ALA A 324 0.84 -1.69 4.24
C ALA A 324 1.42 -1.60 5.66
N GLY A 325 0.82 -2.34 6.60
CA GLY A 325 1.20 -2.38 8.03
C GLY A 325 0.44 -1.39 8.91
N ARG A 326 -0.02 -0.24 8.37
CA ARG A 326 -0.81 0.75 9.14
C ARG A 326 -2.25 0.32 9.38
N PRO A 327 -2.99 -0.26 8.41
CA PRO A 327 -4.31 -0.84 8.68
C PRO A 327 -4.26 -1.95 9.74
N GLU A 328 -3.22 -2.77 9.71
CA GLU A 328 -3.01 -3.85 10.66
C GLU A 328 -2.74 -3.30 12.06
N ALA A 329 -1.91 -2.27 12.19
CA ALA A 329 -1.64 -1.60 13.46
C ALA A 329 -2.89 -0.89 13.99
N ALA A 330 -3.58 -0.12 13.15
CA ALA A 330 -4.80 0.60 13.54
C ALA A 330 -5.90 -0.38 14.00
N THR A 331 -6.13 -1.46 13.26
CA THR A 331 -7.13 -2.47 13.65
C THR A 331 -6.80 -3.08 15.01
N ALA A 332 -5.54 -3.43 15.26
CA ALA A 332 -5.13 -4.01 16.53
C ALA A 332 -5.40 -3.07 17.71
N ILE A 333 -4.90 -1.85 17.66
CA ILE A 333 -5.04 -0.91 18.77
C ILE A 333 -6.49 -0.42 18.92
N GLU A 334 -7.19 -0.06 17.84
CA GLU A 334 -8.52 0.53 17.89
C GLU A 334 -9.61 -0.44 18.35
N ARG A 335 -9.52 -1.71 17.99
CA ARG A 335 -10.39 -2.76 18.52
C ARG A 335 -10.12 -3.01 20.01
N THR A 336 -8.83 -2.98 20.41
CA THR A 336 -8.43 -3.18 21.80
C THR A 336 -8.82 -2.00 22.68
N MET A 337 -8.82 -0.77 22.15
CA MET A 337 -9.33 0.42 22.85
C MET A 337 -10.81 0.29 23.20
N ASP A 338 -11.64 -0.25 22.27
CA ASP A 338 -13.07 -0.48 22.55
C ASP A 338 -13.29 -1.57 23.61
N LEU A 339 -12.49 -2.64 23.59
CA LEU A 339 -12.52 -3.66 24.66
C LEU A 339 -12.14 -3.09 26.02
N LEU A 340 -11.09 -2.29 26.08
CA LEU A 340 -10.63 -1.64 27.28
C LEU A 340 -11.67 -0.62 27.81
N ALA A 341 -12.30 0.14 26.91
CA ALA A 341 -13.37 1.08 27.25
C ALA A 341 -14.55 0.38 27.95
N ARG A 342 -15.00 -0.75 27.40
CA ARG A 342 -16.05 -1.58 28.01
C ARG A 342 -15.61 -2.14 29.37
N ARG A 343 -14.39 -2.65 29.46
CA ARG A 343 -13.83 -3.20 30.72
C ARG A 343 -13.79 -2.17 31.85
N LEU A 344 -13.52 -0.89 31.52
CA LEU A 344 -13.47 0.22 32.46
C LEU A 344 -14.82 0.92 32.66
N GLY A 345 -15.84 0.61 31.84
CA GLY A 345 -17.10 1.34 31.84
C GLY A 345 -16.99 2.79 31.39
N ILE A 346 -15.99 3.09 30.54
CA ILE A 346 -15.73 4.42 29.97
C ILE A 346 -16.26 4.44 28.54
N ASP A 347 -16.83 5.57 28.09
CA ASP A 347 -17.21 5.74 26.68
C ASP A 347 -16.00 5.59 25.78
N PRO A 348 -16.07 4.84 24.65
CA PRO A 348 -14.93 4.60 23.76
C PRO A 348 -14.32 5.89 23.16
N VAL A 349 -15.14 6.92 22.93
CA VAL A 349 -14.68 8.22 22.46
C VAL A 349 -13.88 8.92 23.56
N GLU A 350 -14.41 8.90 24.78
CA GLU A 350 -13.78 9.54 25.92
C GLU A 350 -12.45 8.86 26.30
N LEU A 351 -12.36 7.53 26.22
CA LEU A 351 -11.10 6.81 26.42
C LEU A 351 -10.03 7.24 25.42
N ARG A 352 -10.39 7.42 24.15
CA ARG A 352 -9.47 7.91 23.11
C ARG A 352 -8.97 9.33 23.41
N ARG A 353 -9.89 10.24 23.76
CA ARG A 353 -9.55 11.63 24.08
C ARG A 353 -8.54 11.76 25.21
N ARG A 354 -8.66 10.94 26.27
CA ARG A 354 -7.74 10.92 27.41
C ARG A 354 -6.31 10.54 27.06
N ASN A 355 -6.16 9.82 25.95
CA ASN A 355 -4.89 9.19 25.58
C ASN A 355 -4.25 9.74 24.31
N PHE A 356 -4.88 10.68 23.61
CA PHE A 356 -4.26 11.26 22.40
C PHE A 356 -2.96 11.99 22.71
N VAL A 357 -2.02 11.91 21.79
CA VAL A 357 -0.87 12.82 21.78
C VAL A 357 -1.39 14.24 21.62
N PRO A 358 -1.17 15.14 22.59
CA PRO A 358 -1.71 16.49 22.51
C PRO A 358 -0.96 17.33 21.46
N PRO A 359 -1.62 18.34 20.83
CA PRO A 359 -1.04 19.12 19.73
C PRO A 359 0.26 19.86 20.08
N ASP A 360 0.48 20.19 21.33
CA ASP A 360 1.67 20.89 21.84
C ASP A 360 2.85 19.96 22.15
N ALA A 361 2.64 18.63 22.05
CA ALA A 361 3.70 17.63 22.25
C ALA A 361 4.50 17.32 20.97
N PHE A 362 4.08 17.82 19.82
CA PHE A 362 4.79 17.57 18.56
C PHE A 362 6.03 18.47 18.39
N PRO A 363 7.12 17.94 17.78
CA PRO A 363 7.27 16.58 17.29
C PRO A 363 7.34 15.54 18.41
N TYR A 364 6.61 14.43 18.28
CA TYR A 364 6.45 13.41 19.32
C TYR A 364 7.25 12.14 18.99
N ASP A 365 8.15 11.75 19.88
CA ASP A 365 8.92 10.52 19.77
C ASP A 365 8.15 9.34 20.37
N THR A 366 7.73 8.39 19.54
CA THR A 366 7.03 7.19 19.99
C THR A 366 7.96 6.19 20.65
N PRO A 367 7.48 5.37 21.60
CA PRO A 367 8.29 4.30 22.20
C PRO A 367 8.84 3.27 21.20
N THR A 368 8.20 3.15 20.02
CA THR A 368 8.60 2.25 18.93
C THR A 368 9.60 2.88 17.95
N GLY A 369 10.14 4.08 18.27
CA GLY A 369 11.22 4.72 17.53
C GLY A 369 10.78 5.50 16.28
N ARG A 370 9.53 5.97 16.23
CA ARG A 370 9.06 6.92 15.22
C ARG A 370 8.90 8.31 15.81
N ARG A 371 9.18 9.34 15.02
CA ARG A 371 9.02 10.74 15.40
C ARG A 371 7.90 11.34 14.57
N TYR A 372 6.71 11.45 15.18
CA TYR A 372 5.56 12.10 14.54
C TYR A 372 5.81 13.60 14.41
N ASP A 373 5.58 14.13 13.22
CA ASP A 373 5.94 15.52 12.87
C ASP A 373 4.95 16.55 13.38
N SER A 374 3.66 16.27 13.27
CA SER A 374 2.57 17.17 13.66
C SER A 374 1.26 16.38 13.77
N GLY A 375 0.29 16.89 14.54
CA GLY A 375 -1.02 16.25 14.70
C GLY A 375 -1.99 17.07 15.53
N ASN A 376 -3.29 16.83 15.30
CA ASN A 376 -4.40 17.30 16.15
C ASN A 376 -5.53 16.26 16.10
N TYR A 377 -5.29 15.14 16.76
CA TYR A 377 -6.18 13.96 16.68
C TYR A 377 -7.56 14.23 17.26
N ALA A 378 -7.64 15.05 18.33
CA ALA A 378 -8.89 15.43 18.94
C ALA A 378 -9.80 16.23 17.98
N ALA A 379 -9.23 17.17 17.21
CA ALA A 379 -9.99 17.95 16.24
C ALA A 379 -10.57 17.09 15.11
N ALA A 380 -9.82 16.12 14.63
CA ALA A 380 -10.31 15.18 13.60
C ALA A 380 -11.46 14.31 14.16
N LEU A 381 -11.31 13.80 15.38
CA LEU A 381 -12.37 13.03 16.05
C LEU A 381 -13.61 13.90 16.31
N ASP A 382 -13.45 15.11 16.80
CA ASP A 382 -14.57 16.02 17.08
C ASP A 382 -15.39 16.33 15.82
N LEU A 383 -14.70 16.62 14.71
CA LEU A 383 -15.35 16.85 13.41
C LEU A 383 -16.07 15.59 12.89
N ALA A 384 -15.48 14.41 13.10
CA ALA A 384 -16.11 13.15 12.70
C ALA A 384 -17.39 12.86 13.50
N LEU A 385 -17.36 13.10 14.81
CA LEU A 385 -18.51 12.91 15.71
C LEU A 385 -19.63 13.92 15.41
N GLU A 386 -19.29 15.19 15.20
CA GLU A 386 -20.24 16.22 14.77
C GLU A 386 -20.88 15.85 13.44
N THR A 387 -20.06 15.49 12.45
CA THR A 387 -20.52 15.16 11.10
C THR A 387 -21.46 13.94 11.09
N VAL A 388 -21.15 12.90 11.85
CA VAL A 388 -21.99 11.71 11.92
C VAL A 388 -23.28 11.95 12.72
N GLY A 389 -23.33 12.96 13.60
CA GLY A 389 -24.42 13.14 14.57
C GLY A 389 -24.34 12.07 15.68
N TYR A 390 -23.20 11.99 16.36
CA TYR A 390 -22.92 10.91 17.32
C TYR A 390 -23.96 10.76 18.42
N GLU A 391 -24.39 11.88 19.02
CA GLU A 391 -25.37 11.86 20.13
C GLU A 391 -26.75 11.40 19.68
N GLU A 392 -27.18 11.80 18.47
CA GLU A 392 -28.45 11.35 17.89
C GLU A 392 -28.42 9.84 17.63
N TRP A 393 -27.32 9.30 17.11
CA TRP A 393 -27.18 7.87 16.90
C TRP A 393 -27.08 7.10 18.23
N ARG A 394 -26.46 7.64 19.28
CA ARG A 394 -26.45 7.06 20.62
C ARG A 394 -27.88 7.03 21.21
N ALA A 395 -28.66 8.06 21.03
CA ALA A 395 -30.07 8.08 21.46
C ALA A 395 -30.91 7.04 20.69
N GLU A 396 -30.73 6.95 19.37
CA GLU A 396 -31.43 5.93 18.57
C GLU A 396 -30.98 4.51 18.95
N GLN A 397 -29.72 4.29 19.22
CA GLN A 397 -29.21 3.02 19.71
C GLN A 397 -29.86 2.62 21.06
N ALA A 398 -29.96 3.58 22.00
CA ALA A 398 -30.60 3.33 23.28
C ALA A 398 -32.10 3.00 23.11
N ARG A 399 -32.80 3.68 22.20
CA ARG A 399 -34.18 3.39 21.83
C ARG A 399 -34.33 1.95 21.29
N ARG A 400 -33.51 1.57 20.31
CA ARG A 400 -33.52 0.22 19.70
C ARG A 400 -33.19 -0.87 20.72
N ARG A 401 -32.27 -0.61 21.65
CA ARG A 401 -31.95 -1.57 22.73
C ARG A 401 -33.12 -1.87 23.65
N SER A 402 -34.14 -0.98 23.70
CA SER A 402 -35.37 -1.15 24.48
C SER A 402 -36.51 -1.81 23.69
N ASP A 403 -36.32 -1.98 22.38
CA ASP A 403 -37.28 -2.52 21.44
C ASP A 403 -36.81 -3.91 20.96
N PRO A 404 -37.46 -5.01 21.35
CA PRO A 404 -37.02 -6.37 21.00
C PRO A 404 -37.18 -6.67 19.50
N ASP A 405 -38.01 -5.92 18.78
CA ASP A 405 -38.27 -6.11 17.35
C ASP A 405 -37.33 -5.25 16.49
N ALA A 406 -36.57 -4.34 17.08
CA ALA A 406 -35.61 -3.48 16.36
C ALA A 406 -34.30 -4.22 16.09
N LEU A 407 -33.78 -4.08 14.88
CA LEU A 407 -32.44 -4.57 14.55
C LEU A 407 -31.38 -3.84 15.39
N PRO A 408 -30.39 -4.58 15.93
CA PRO A 408 -29.26 -4.00 16.66
C PRO A 408 -28.53 -2.94 15.87
N LEU A 409 -28.30 -1.80 16.49
CA LEU A 409 -27.54 -0.67 15.97
C LEU A 409 -26.22 -0.53 16.73
N GLY A 410 -25.13 -0.33 16.01
CA GLY A 410 -23.82 -0.10 16.59
C GLY A 410 -23.10 1.11 15.99
N ILE A 411 -22.25 1.73 16.81
CA ILE A 411 -21.44 2.87 16.43
C ILE A 411 -20.00 2.53 16.78
N GLY A 412 -19.13 2.56 15.76
CA GLY A 412 -17.72 2.27 15.91
C GLY A 412 -16.85 3.45 15.49
N VAL A 413 -15.80 3.66 16.26
CA VAL A 413 -14.82 4.73 16.04
C VAL A 413 -13.45 4.11 15.80
N SER A 414 -12.67 4.74 14.94
CA SER A 414 -11.26 4.40 14.71
C SER A 414 -10.46 5.67 14.47
N CYS A 415 -9.38 5.85 15.22
CA CYS A 415 -8.42 6.93 15.04
C CYS A 415 -7.09 6.34 14.59
N TYR A 416 -6.47 6.92 13.59
CA TYR A 416 -5.26 6.35 13.03
C TYR A 416 -4.19 7.41 12.76
N VAL A 417 -2.96 6.94 12.68
CA VAL A 417 -1.81 7.69 12.16
C VAL A 417 -1.21 6.88 11.01
N GLU A 418 -1.00 7.54 9.89
CA GLU A 418 -0.27 7.00 8.73
C GLU A 418 1.17 7.51 8.75
N ARG A 419 2.08 6.75 8.17
CA ARG A 419 3.40 7.21 7.78
C ARG A 419 3.43 7.42 6.28
N SER A 420 3.74 8.61 5.81
CA SER A 420 3.92 8.92 4.39
C SER A 420 5.33 9.47 4.09
N GLY A 421 5.72 9.48 2.82
CA GLY A 421 7.03 9.97 2.39
C GLY A 421 8.14 8.93 2.47
N GLY A 422 9.37 9.41 2.67
CA GLY A 422 10.59 8.60 2.65
C GLY A 422 11.11 8.19 4.03
N GLU A 423 12.11 7.30 4.06
CA GLU A 423 12.96 7.09 5.24
C GLU A 423 14.00 8.21 5.32
N PRO A 424 14.40 8.67 6.52
CA PRO A 424 15.47 9.62 6.68
C PRO A 424 16.79 9.12 6.05
N GLY A 425 17.44 9.97 5.27
CA GLY A 425 18.78 9.69 4.73
C GLY A 425 18.83 8.79 3.50
N GLY A 426 17.81 8.75 2.63
CA GLY A 426 17.94 7.91 1.47
C GLY A 426 16.88 7.93 0.38
N LEU A 427 15.83 8.70 0.50
CA LEU A 427 14.79 8.75 -0.52
C LEU A 427 14.61 10.19 -1.06
N HIS A 428 15.47 10.54 -2.00
CA HIS A 428 15.28 11.75 -2.81
C HIS A 428 14.38 11.46 -4.01
N GLU A 429 13.77 12.50 -4.54
CA GLU A 429 13.15 12.48 -5.86
C GLU A 429 13.94 13.43 -6.76
N PHE A 430 14.09 13.02 -8.02
CA PHE A 430 14.69 13.86 -9.05
C PHE A 430 13.56 14.51 -9.84
N GLY A 431 13.78 15.79 -10.24
CA GLY A 431 12.86 16.50 -11.11
C GLY A 431 13.56 17.52 -11.96
N SER A 432 12.92 17.90 -13.06
CA SER A 432 13.42 18.96 -13.94
C SER A 432 12.28 19.77 -14.52
N LEU A 433 12.56 21.03 -14.81
CA LEU A 433 11.73 21.92 -15.61
C LEU A 433 12.51 22.41 -16.81
N GLU A 434 11.89 22.44 -17.97
CA GLU A 434 12.44 22.92 -19.23
C GLU A 434 11.46 23.85 -19.93
N VAL A 435 11.90 25.06 -20.25
CA VAL A 435 11.10 26.05 -20.98
C VAL A 435 11.46 25.99 -22.45
N HIS A 436 10.45 25.88 -23.30
CA HIS A 436 10.55 25.85 -24.75
C HIS A 436 10.39 27.26 -25.37
N GLU A 437 10.81 27.42 -26.64
CA GLU A 437 10.73 28.68 -27.36
C GLU A 437 9.30 29.24 -27.51
N ASP A 438 8.30 28.40 -27.46
CA ASP A 438 6.89 28.80 -27.49
C ASP A 438 6.33 29.19 -26.11
N GLY A 439 7.16 29.10 -25.05
CA GLY A 439 6.79 29.41 -23.67
C GLY A 439 6.16 28.25 -22.92
N THR A 440 6.00 27.09 -23.54
CA THR A 440 5.56 25.88 -22.82
C THR A 440 6.66 25.39 -21.86
N VAL A 441 6.24 24.78 -20.74
CA VAL A 441 7.12 24.24 -19.72
C VAL A 441 6.90 22.74 -19.62
N THR A 442 7.97 21.97 -19.85
CA THR A 442 7.94 20.52 -19.58
C THR A 442 8.45 20.26 -18.16
N ALA A 443 7.60 19.74 -17.30
CA ALA A 443 7.93 19.26 -15.97
C ALA A 443 8.18 17.75 -16.02
N ARG A 444 9.25 17.26 -15.40
CA ARG A 444 9.58 15.83 -15.30
C ARG A 444 9.77 15.44 -13.84
N CYS A 445 9.23 14.30 -13.44
CA CYS A 445 9.46 13.73 -12.11
C CYS A 445 9.53 12.19 -12.18
N GLY A 446 10.17 11.58 -11.19
CA GLY A 446 10.36 10.13 -11.12
C GLY A 446 9.16 9.34 -10.60
N ALA A 447 7.97 9.95 -10.50
CA ALA A 447 6.72 9.27 -10.18
C ALA A 447 6.22 8.41 -11.36
N ALA A 448 5.12 7.69 -11.17
CA ALA A 448 4.46 6.92 -12.22
C ALA A 448 2.93 7.00 -12.07
N PRO A 449 2.17 7.08 -13.18
CA PRO A 449 0.72 7.24 -13.15
C PRO A 449 0.02 5.91 -12.81
N SER A 450 -0.99 5.97 -11.94
CA SER A 450 -1.90 4.85 -11.66
C SER A 450 -3.29 5.29 -11.19
N GLY A 451 -3.74 6.46 -11.69
CA GLY A 451 -5.05 7.04 -11.38
C GLY A 451 -5.08 7.98 -10.17
N GLN A 452 -3.93 8.38 -9.62
CA GLN A 452 -3.86 9.29 -8.48
C GLN A 452 -3.82 10.78 -8.86
N GLY A 453 -3.99 11.13 -10.16
CA GLY A 453 -4.20 12.49 -10.65
C GLY A 453 -2.95 13.36 -10.74
N HIS A 454 -1.78 12.78 -10.94
CA HIS A 454 -0.52 13.52 -11.09
C HIS A 454 -0.58 14.51 -12.26
N GLU A 455 -1.14 14.08 -13.40
CA GLU A 455 -1.32 14.87 -14.63
C GLU A 455 -2.19 16.12 -14.43
N THR A 456 -2.97 16.17 -13.36
CA THR A 456 -3.79 17.32 -12.97
C THR A 456 -3.09 18.17 -11.91
N VAL A 457 -2.57 17.51 -10.85
CA VAL A 457 -2.05 18.22 -9.66
C VAL A 457 -0.69 18.86 -9.91
N PHE A 458 0.23 18.15 -10.57
CA PHE A 458 1.60 18.63 -10.74
C PHE A 458 1.72 19.78 -11.76
N PRO A 459 1.06 19.75 -12.93
CA PRO A 459 1.03 20.92 -13.80
C PRO A 459 0.43 22.16 -13.14
N ALA A 460 -0.69 22.00 -12.42
CA ALA A 460 -1.31 23.10 -11.70
C ALA A 460 -0.38 23.68 -10.61
N LEU A 461 0.37 22.83 -9.89
CA LEU A 461 1.33 23.25 -8.89
C LEU A 461 2.46 24.09 -9.53
N VAL A 462 3.08 23.58 -10.60
CA VAL A 462 4.17 24.27 -11.31
C VAL A 462 3.66 25.57 -11.92
N ALA A 463 2.50 25.55 -12.58
CA ALA A 463 1.90 26.73 -13.18
C ALA A 463 1.61 27.83 -12.16
N LYS A 464 1.04 27.46 -11.00
CA LYS A 464 0.79 28.38 -9.89
C LYS A 464 2.09 29.00 -9.35
N THR A 465 3.14 28.20 -9.19
CA THR A 465 4.43 28.67 -8.67
C THR A 465 5.10 29.63 -9.65
N LEU A 466 5.09 29.30 -10.93
CA LEU A 466 5.68 30.14 -11.97
C LEU A 466 4.82 31.35 -12.33
N GLY A 467 3.54 31.35 -12.00
CA GLY A 467 2.58 32.39 -12.42
C GLY A 467 2.27 32.31 -13.92
N VAL A 468 2.22 31.12 -14.50
CA VAL A 468 1.88 30.88 -15.91
C VAL A 468 0.54 30.15 -16.02
N PRO A 469 -0.15 30.19 -17.17
CA PRO A 469 -1.35 29.36 -17.38
C PRO A 469 -1.04 27.86 -17.27
N GLU A 470 -1.94 27.10 -16.64
CA GLU A 470 -1.80 25.65 -16.47
C GLU A 470 -1.63 24.92 -17.81
N ALA A 471 -2.33 25.35 -18.85
CA ALA A 471 -2.23 24.79 -20.21
C ALA A 471 -0.82 24.92 -20.83
N GLN A 472 0.08 25.74 -20.27
CA GLN A 472 1.47 25.85 -20.70
C GLN A 472 2.38 24.81 -20.04
N VAL A 473 1.92 24.09 -19.01
CA VAL A 473 2.74 23.11 -18.28
C VAL A 473 2.34 21.70 -18.68
N ARG A 474 3.30 20.94 -19.16
CA ARG A 474 3.16 19.52 -19.51
C ARG A 474 3.96 18.67 -18.53
N LEU A 475 3.35 17.63 -17.97
CA LEU A 475 4.02 16.64 -17.14
C LEU A 475 4.53 15.47 -18.01
N ILE A 476 5.74 14.99 -17.73
CA ILE A 476 6.29 13.71 -18.18
C ILE A 476 6.69 12.91 -16.95
N GLU A 477 6.13 11.72 -16.82
CA GLU A 477 6.45 10.74 -15.78
C GLU A 477 6.42 9.32 -16.37
N GLY A 478 6.99 8.34 -15.66
CA GLY A 478 6.89 6.94 -16.05
C GLY A 478 7.83 6.48 -17.16
N ASP A 479 8.67 7.33 -17.75
CA ASP A 479 9.62 6.97 -18.81
C ASP A 479 11.06 7.16 -18.32
N THR A 480 11.83 6.06 -18.31
CA THR A 480 13.19 6.08 -17.76
C THR A 480 14.24 6.68 -18.69
N ASP A 481 13.92 6.95 -19.96
CA ASP A 481 14.81 7.71 -20.87
C ASP A 481 14.56 9.22 -20.73
N GLU A 482 13.34 9.64 -20.43
CA GLU A 482 13.00 11.06 -20.20
C GLU A 482 13.48 11.56 -18.83
N GLN A 483 13.61 10.64 -17.87
CA GLN A 483 13.98 10.92 -16.49
C GLN A 483 15.13 10.01 -16.06
N PRO A 484 16.31 10.53 -15.64
CA PRO A 484 17.48 9.68 -15.35
C PRO A 484 17.31 8.80 -14.13
N GLU A 485 16.55 9.25 -13.13
CA GLU A 485 16.27 8.52 -11.90
C GLU A 485 14.91 8.86 -11.30
N GLY A 486 14.42 8.03 -10.39
CA GLY A 486 13.16 8.21 -9.69
C GLY A 486 12.84 6.99 -8.83
N LEU A 487 12.02 7.19 -7.82
CA LEU A 487 11.62 6.13 -6.91
C LEU A 487 10.24 5.54 -7.24
N GLY A 488 9.40 6.30 -7.97
CA GLY A 488 8.05 5.88 -8.31
C GLY A 488 6.99 6.29 -7.26
N SER A 489 5.77 5.77 -7.45
CA SER A 489 4.58 6.11 -6.65
C SER A 489 4.22 4.99 -5.68
N PHE A 490 4.43 5.20 -4.37
CA PHE A 490 4.13 4.28 -3.27
C PHE A 490 4.12 5.02 -1.93
N ALA A 491 3.60 4.43 -0.86
CA ALA A 491 3.62 4.96 0.51
C ALA A 491 3.12 6.42 0.62
N SER A 492 2.07 6.76 -0.10
CA SER A 492 1.43 8.09 -0.14
C SER A 492 2.41 9.26 -0.33
N ARG A 493 3.53 9.05 -1.02
CA ARG A 493 4.68 9.98 -1.11
C ARG A 493 4.60 11.00 -2.24
N SER A 494 3.80 10.76 -3.27
CA SER A 494 3.90 11.52 -4.54
C SER A 494 3.71 13.03 -4.35
N ALA A 495 2.65 13.47 -3.69
CA ALA A 495 2.42 14.89 -3.43
C ALA A 495 3.53 15.51 -2.55
N GLN A 496 3.92 14.79 -1.49
CA GLN A 496 4.88 15.24 -0.48
C GLN A 496 6.31 15.33 -1.02
N VAL A 497 6.74 14.39 -1.87
CA VAL A 497 8.14 14.30 -2.33
C VAL A 497 8.27 14.76 -3.78
N ALA A 498 7.51 14.17 -4.73
CA ALA A 498 7.57 14.59 -6.13
C ALA A 498 6.96 15.98 -6.34
N GLY A 499 5.86 16.31 -5.67
CA GLY A 499 5.30 17.66 -5.68
C GLY A 499 6.26 18.70 -5.12
N ALA A 500 6.91 18.42 -3.98
CA ALA A 500 7.92 19.31 -3.39
C ALA A 500 9.14 19.46 -4.28
N MET A 501 9.58 18.39 -4.98
CA MET A 501 10.66 18.47 -5.96
C MET A 501 10.31 19.41 -7.12
N LEU A 502 9.09 19.30 -7.67
CA LEU A 502 8.64 20.18 -8.74
C LEU A 502 8.50 21.64 -8.28
N GLN A 503 8.06 21.87 -7.03
CA GLN A 503 8.07 23.20 -6.43
C GLN A 503 9.52 23.75 -6.36
N HIS A 504 10.44 22.95 -5.84
CA HIS A 504 11.86 23.31 -5.76
C HIS A 504 12.45 23.60 -7.15
N ALA A 505 12.15 22.78 -8.16
CA ALA A 505 12.57 23.02 -9.52
C ALA A 505 12.00 24.33 -10.11
N ALA A 506 10.75 24.69 -9.75
CA ALA A 506 10.16 25.95 -10.16
C ALA A 506 10.87 27.15 -9.51
N ASP A 507 11.24 27.05 -8.23
CA ASP A 507 12.02 28.08 -7.54
C ASP A 507 13.41 28.25 -8.19
N LEU A 508 14.08 27.15 -8.52
CA LEU A 508 15.36 27.19 -9.25
C LEU A 508 15.22 27.81 -10.65
N LEU A 509 14.15 27.50 -11.36
CA LEU A 509 13.88 28.05 -12.69
C LEU A 509 13.66 29.57 -12.64
N MET A 510 12.90 30.04 -11.65
CA MET A 510 12.71 31.48 -11.45
C MET A 510 14.04 32.21 -11.14
N GLU A 511 14.90 31.62 -10.34
CA GLU A 511 16.19 32.17 -10.01
C GLU A 511 17.14 32.20 -11.24
N GLU A 512 17.19 31.09 -11.99
CA GLU A 512 17.99 31.02 -13.23
C GLU A 512 17.48 32.01 -14.29
N ALA A 513 16.14 32.15 -14.42
CA ALA A 513 15.57 33.16 -15.32
C ALA A 513 15.97 34.59 -14.95
N ARG A 514 16.00 34.91 -13.65
CA ARG A 514 16.46 36.21 -13.15
C ARG A 514 17.94 36.43 -13.42
N HIS A 515 18.79 35.42 -13.26
CA HIS A 515 20.21 35.48 -13.58
C HIS A 515 20.43 35.73 -15.06
N ARG A 516 19.79 35.03 -15.96
CA ARG A 516 19.89 35.21 -17.41
C ARG A 516 19.43 36.60 -17.86
N ALA A 517 18.29 37.06 -17.33
CA ALA A 517 17.81 38.41 -17.62
C ALA A 517 18.76 39.50 -17.09
N ALA A 518 19.35 39.30 -15.91
CA ALA A 518 20.34 40.21 -15.35
C ALA A 518 21.59 40.31 -16.23
N GLU A 519 22.09 39.19 -16.72
CA GLU A 519 23.21 39.12 -17.65
C GLU A 519 22.87 39.79 -18.98
N LEU A 520 21.72 39.47 -19.58
CA LEU A 520 21.22 40.06 -20.83
C LEU A 520 21.11 41.59 -20.74
N TRP A 521 20.68 42.11 -19.60
CA TRP A 521 20.46 43.55 -19.39
C TRP A 521 21.65 44.26 -18.78
N GLY A 522 22.73 43.55 -18.43
CA GLY A 522 23.90 44.13 -17.74
C GLY A 522 23.57 44.68 -16.35
N LEU A 523 22.62 44.10 -15.66
CA LEU A 523 22.15 44.49 -14.34
C LEU A 523 22.62 43.50 -13.26
N PRO A 524 22.82 43.97 -12.00
CA PRO A 524 22.92 43.02 -10.88
C PRO A 524 21.64 42.20 -10.72
N VAL A 525 21.74 40.90 -10.40
CA VAL A 525 20.56 40.00 -10.23
C VAL A 525 19.54 40.53 -9.20
N GLY A 526 20.00 41.22 -8.13
CA GLY A 526 19.11 41.86 -7.15
C GLY A 526 18.27 43.03 -7.71
N LYS A 527 18.52 43.44 -8.96
CA LYS A 527 17.71 44.44 -9.68
C LYS A 527 16.76 43.81 -10.70
N VAL A 528 16.69 42.50 -10.74
CA VAL A 528 15.74 41.73 -11.57
C VAL A 528 14.74 41.00 -10.66
N ALA A 529 13.47 41.21 -10.89
CA ALA A 529 12.39 40.55 -10.17
C ALA A 529 11.64 39.57 -11.08
N TRP A 530 10.97 38.60 -10.46
CA TRP A 530 10.04 37.69 -11.10
C TRP A 530 8.62 38.06 -10.68
N ALA A 531 7.70 38.10 -11.61
CA ALA A 531 6.27 38.22 -11.35
C ALA A 531 5.45 37.64 -12.51
N ASP A 532 4.46 36.84 -12.20
CA ASP A 532 3.44 36.32 -13.14
C ASP A 532 4.04 35.79 -14.46
N GLY A 533 5.01 34.89 -14.36
CA GLY A 533 5.65 34.25 -15.51
C GLY A 533 6.57 35.15 -16.31
N THR A 534 6.96 36.31 -15.77
CA THR A 534 7.86 37.29 -16.43
C THR A 534 9.03 37.70 -15.56
N VAL A 535 10.14 38.04 -16.19
CA VAL A 535 11.27 38.73 -15.56
C VAL A 535 11.22 40.22 -15.91
N HIS A 536 11.48 41.07 -14.94
CA HIS A 536 11.46 42.52 -15.14
C HIS A 536 12.51 43.25 -14.28
N ALA A 537 12.98 44.43 -14.74
CA ALA A 537 13.86 45.25 -13.94
C ALA A 537 13.10 45.85 -12.73
N ALA A 538 13.63 45.70 -11.52
CA ALA A 538 12.98 46.12 -10.26
C ALA A 538 12.84 47.66 -10.10
N SER A 539 13.46 48.48 -10.96
CA SER A 539 13.49 49.95 -10.87
C SER A 539 12.49 50.68 -11.75
N GLY A 540 11.39 50.05 -12.17
CA GLY A 540 10.27 50.68 -12.86
C GLY A 540 10.58 51.28 -14.22
N GLY A 541 10.22 50.61 -15.30
CA GLY A 541 10.36 51.05 -16.68
C GLY A 541 11.29 50.20 -17.52
N SER A 542 10.78 49.09 -18.04
CA SER A 542 11.33 48.18 -19.06
C SER A 542 12.85 47.88 -19.02
N PRO A 543 13.27 46.65 -19.23
CA PRO A 543 12.60 45.62 -20.03
C PRO A 543 11.75 44.64 -19.18
N ILE A 544 10.76 44.05 -19.81
CA ILE A 544 9.97 42.90 -19.30
C ILE A 544 10.10 41.82 -20.36
N LEU A 545 10.37 40.58 -19.95
CA LEU A 545 10.40 39.43 -20.84
C LEU A 545 9.55 38.29 -20.24
N SER A 546 8.71 37.70 -21.06
CA SER A 546 8.11 36.43 -20.80
C SER A 546 9.15 35.29 -20.84
N LEU A 547 8.80 34.11 -20.35
CA LEU A 547 9.66 32.92 -20.47
C LEU A 547 10.02 32.63 -21.93
N ALA A 548 9.05 32.71 -22.85
CA ALA A 548 9.30 32.52 -24.29
C ALA A 548 10.30 33.50 -24.87
N GLU A 549 10.17 34.79 -24.55
CA GLU A 549 11.10 35.83 -25.01
C GLU A 549 12.48 35.64 -24.41
N LEU A 550 12.57 35.34 -23.13
CA LEU A 550 13.86 35.08 -22.46
C LEU A 550 14.61 33.90 -23.10
N VAL A 551 13.93 32.80 -23.38
CA VAL A 551 14.53 31.61 -24.01
C VAL A 551 15.01 31.93 -25.43
N LYS A 552 14.25 32.71 -26.21
CA LYS A 552 14.67 33.16 -27.55
C LYS A 552 15.94 33.99 -27.52
N GLU A 553 16.12 34.84 -26.51
CA GLU A 553 17.30 35.72 -26.36
C GLU A 553 18.51 35.00 -25.74
N THR A 554 18.27 34.03 -24.81
CA THR A 554 19.36 33.45 -24.00
C THR A 554 19.59 31.96 -24.27
N GLY A 555 18.78 31.33 -25.11
CA GLY A 555 18.82 29.88 -25.37
C GLY A 555 18.00 29.07 -24.39
N PRO A 556 17.96 27.73 -24.54
CA PRO A 556 17.13 26.84 -23.73
C PRO A 556 17.33 27.02 -22.23
N LEU A 557 16.23 27.12 -21.49
CA LEU A 557 16.23 27.28 -20.03
C LEU A 557 15.77 25.95 -19.41
N ARG A 558 16.70 25.24 -18.79
CA ARG A 558 16.44 23.97 -18.10
C ARG A 558 17.12 23.98 -16.73
N VAL A 559 16.38 23.50 -15.74
CA VAL A 559 16.87 23.24 -14.38
C VAL A 559 16.54 21.81 -13.99
N GLU A 560 17.40 21.22 -13.19
CA GLU A 560 17.20 19.87 -12.65
C GLU A 560 17.89 19.75 -11.30
N ASP A 561 17.28 19.03 -10.37
CA ASP A 561 17.88 18.78 -9.05
C ASP A 561 17.25 17.55 -8.40
N ARG A 562 17.75 17.22 -7.20
CA ARG A 562 17.25 16.22 -6.28
C ARG A 562 16.73 16.90 -5.03
N TYR A 563 15.58 16.41 -4.55
CA TYR A 563 14.96 16.93 -3.34
C TYR A 563 14.69 15.78 -2.35
N GLU A 564 15.15 15.93 -1.12
CA GLU A 564 14.79 15.06 -0.01
C GLU A 564 13.66 15.70 0.80
N ALA A 565 12.52 15.02 0.90
CA ALA A 565 11.48 15.38 1.86
C ALA A 565 11.55 14.45 3.07
N GLY A 566 11.31 14.99 4.25
CA GLY A 566 11.18 14.21 5.48
C GLY A 566 9.96 13.28 5.46
N MET A 567 9.86 12.40 6.47
CA MET A 567 8.61 11.68 6.72
C MET A 567 7.56 12.67 7.18
N ALA A 568 6.30 12.40 6.83
CA ALA A 568 5.14 13.08 7.39
C ALA A 568 4.15 12.04 7.94
N PHE A 569 3.33 12.48 8.86
CA PHE A 569 2.37 11.62 9.55
C PHE A 569 0.94 12.18 9.37
N PRO A 570 0.29 11.88 8.24
CA PRO A 570 -1.15 12.12 8.09
C PRO A 570 -1.90 11.27 9.11
N PHE A 571 -3.11 11.71 9.47
CA PHE A 571 -3.93 11.07 10.48
C PHE A 571 -5.40 11.28 10.19
N GLY A 572 -6.27 10.59 10.94
CA GLY A 572 -7.70 10.79 10.77
C GLY A 572 -8.52 10.08 11.84
N ALA A 573 -9.84 10.31 11.76
CA ALA A 573 -10.84 9.65 12.57
C ALA A 573 -12.01 9.21 11.69
N HIS A 574 -12.35 7.92 11.75
CA HIS A 574 -13.47 7.35 11.02
C HIS A 574 -14.55 6.88 11.99
N VAL A 575 -15.80 7.16 11.66
CA VAL A 575 -16.97 6.71 12.43
C VAL A 575 -17.92 5.96 11.52
N ALA A 576 -18.25 4.73 11.88
CA ALA A 576 -19.21 3.89 11.20
C ALA A 576 -20.47 3.71 12.05
N VAL A 577 -21.64 3.76 11.43
CA VAL A 577 -22.92 3.38 12.01
C VAL A 577 -23.41 2.16 11.27
N THR A 578 -23.65 1.05 11.98
CA THR A 578 -24.08 -0.22 11.39
C THR A 578 -25.37 -0.70 11.99
N GLU A 579 -26.17 -1.36 11.17
CA GLU A 579 -27.32 -2.17 11.56
C GLU A 579 -26.99 -3.63 11.29
N VAL A 580 -27.28 -4.50 12.23
CA VAL A 580 -26.98 -5.93 12.12
C VAL A 580 -28.26 -6.73 12.21
N ASP A 581 -28.49 -7.61 11.25
CA ASP A 581 -29.54 -8.63 11.35
C ASP A 581 -28.93 -9.90 11.97
N PRO A 582 -29.21 -10.21 13.24
CA PRO A 582 -28.62 -11.36 13.91
C PRO A 582 -29.18 -12.71 13.40
N ASP A 583 -30.30 -12.71 12.69
CA ASP A 583 -30.92 -13.93 12.14
C ASP A 583 -30.34 -14.29 10.78
N LEU A 584 -29.95 -13.31 10.00
CA LEU A 584 -29.29 -13.49 8.72
C LEU A 584 -27.76 -13.35 8.79
N GLY A 585 -27.24 -12.72 9.86
CA GLY A 585 -25.82 -12.36 9.99
C GLY A 585 -25.40 -11.22 9.05
N THR A 586 -26.35 -10.51 8.45
CA THR A 586 -26.03 -9.42 7.53
C THR A 586 -25.70 -8.14 8.27
N VAL A 587 -24.70 -7.41 7.76
CA VAL A 587 -24.27 -6.11 8.26
C VAL A 587 -24.59 -5.05 7.21
N ASN A 588 -25.41 -4.08 7.59
CA ASN A 588 -25.71 -2.91 6.77
C ASN A 588 -24.99 -1.69 7.35
N VAL A 589 -24.06 -1.10 6.61
CA VAL A 589 -23.41 0.15 7.01
C VAL A 589 -24.35 1.29 6.64
N LEU A 590 -24.99 1.89 7.63
CA LEU A 590 -25.97 2.97 7.42
C LEU A 590 -25.28 4.30 7.09
N ARG A 591 -24.11 4.53 7.67
CA ARG A 591 -23.33 5.75 7.49
C ARG A 591 -21.86 5.50 7.75
N LEU A 592 -20.99 6.11 6.96
CA LEU A 592 -19.55 6.16 7.19
C LEU A 592 -19.08 7.60 7.05
N VAL A 593 -18.47 8.12 8.09
CA VAL A 593 -17.80 9.42 8.09
C VAL A 593 -16.30 9.18 8.21
N ALA A 594 -15.54 9.77 7.30
CA ALA A 594 -14.07 9.74 7.32
C ALA A 594 -13.55 11.18 7.34
N VAL A 595 -12.87 11.53 8.42
CA VAL A 595 -12.15 12.81 8.56
C VAL A 595 -10.67 12.52 8.49
N ASP A 596 -10.02 13.04 7.46
CA ASP A 596 -8.61 12.82 7.20
C ASP A 596 -7.83 14.14 7.27
N ASP A 597 -6.59 14.11 7.77
CA ASP A 597 -5.67 15.24 7.75
C ASP A 597 -4.45 14.89 6.90
N CYS A 598 -4.43 15.37 5.68
CA CYS A 598 -3.30 15.27 4.77
C CYS A 598 -2.48 16.57 4.68
N GLY A 599 -2.54 17.41 5.72
CA GLY A 599 -1.95 18.74 5.72
C GLY A 599 -2.63 19.67 4.71
N VAL A 600 -1.84 20.40 3.94
CA VAL A 600 -2.37 21.29 2.90
C VAL A 600 -2.91 20.49 1.72
N VAL A 601 -4.19 20.67 1.42
CA VAL A 601 -4.89 20.04 0.30
C VAL A 601 -4.47 20.76 -1.01
N LEU A 602 -3.76 20.05 -1.89
CA LEU A 602 -3.32 20.61 -3.18
C LEU A 602 -4.46 20.64 -4.21
N ASN A 603 -5.27 19.59 -4.25
CA ASN A 603 -6.46 19.51 -5.12
C ASN A 603 -7.58 18.77 -4.39
N PRO A 604 -8.67 19.45 -4.02
CA PRO A 604 -9.75 18.85 -3.23
C PRO A 604 -10.48 17.70 -3.93
N ILE A 605 -10.61 17.75 -5.27
CA ILE A 605 -11.29 16.70 -6.03
C ILE A 605 -10.49 15.42 -6.01
N VAL A 606 -9.17 15.51 -6.24
CA VAL A 606 -8.27 14.36 -6.24
C VAL A 606 -8.15 13.76 -4.84
N VAL A 607 -7.96 14.58 -3.80
CA VAL A 607 -7.88 14.09 -2.40
C VAL A 607 -9.18 13.38 -2.01
N ARG A 608 -10.35 13.96 -2.31
CA ARG A 608 -11.64 13.33 -2.03
C ARG A 608 -11.79 12.01 -2.79
N GLY A 609 -11.39 11.95 -4.07
CA GLY A 609 -11.41 10.72 -4.86
C GLY A 609 -10.54 9.60 -4.26
N GLN A 610 -9.35 9.95 -3.75
CA GLN A 610 -8.48 9.01 -3.05
C GLN A 610 -9.09 8.53 -1.73
N ALA A 611 -9.69 9.42 -0.94
CA ALA A 611 -10.35 9.09 0.32
C ALA A 611 -11.55 8.15 0.10
N TYR A 612 -12.43 8.44 -0.87
CA TYR A 612 -13.54 7.56 -1.23
C TYR A 612 -13.05 6.17 -1.66
N GLY A 613 -12.13 6.12 -2.63
CA GLY A 613 -11.63 4.85 -3.15
C GLY A 613 -10.92 4.00 -2.09
N SER A 614 -10.24 4.62 -1.13
CA SER A 614 -9.59 3.88 -0.04
C SER A 614 -10.58 3.44 1.04
N ALA A 615 -11.61 4.24 1.35
CA ALA A 615 -12.67 3.87 2.27
C ALA A 615 -13.48 2.66 1.75
N VAL A 616 -13.79 2.63 0.43
CA VAL A 616 -14.44 1.47 -0.21
C VAL A 616 -13.60 0.20 -0.07
N GLN A 617 -12.29 0.28 -0.27
CA GLN A 617 -11.40 -0.86 -0.02
C GLN A 617 -11.38 -1.25 1.47
N GLY A 618 -11.51 -0.30 2.39
CA GLY A 618 -11.66 -0.56 3.83
C GLY A 618 -12.97 -1.30 4.16
N ILE A 619 -14.08 -0.94 3.51
CA ILE A 619 -15.36 -1.66 3.61
C ILE A 619 -15.19 -3.09 3.09
N GLY A 620 -14.55 -3.25 1.91
CA GLY A 620 -14.24 -4.56 1.34
C GLY A 620 -13.47 -5.45 2.31
N GLN A 621 -12.40 -4.92 2.91
CA GLN A 621 -11.62 -5.63 3.93
C GLN A 621 -12.46 -6.04 5.14
N ALA A 622 -13.33 -5.17 5.63
CA ALA A 622 -14.12 -5.43 6.83
C ALA A 622 -15.19 -6.50 6.61
N LEU A 623 -15.87 -6.50 5.45
CA LEU A 623 -17.13 -7.23 5.27
C LEU A 623 -17.10 -8.33 4.20
N TYR A 624 -16.24 -8.22 3.16
CA TYR A 624 -16.40 -9.03 1.95
C TYR A 624 -15.14 -9.80 1.56
N GLU A 625 -14.00 -9.14 1.57
CA GLU A 625 -12.77 -9.63 0.96
C GLU A 625 -12.00 -10.57 1.89
N GLY A 626 -11.60 -11.71 1.39
CA GLY A 626 -10.75 -12.64 2.11
C GLY A 626 -10.40 -13.85 1.28
N MET A 627 -9.28 -14.48 1.59
CA MET A 627 -8.85 -15.70 0.95
C MET A 627 -9.00 -16.87 1.91
N THR A 628 -9.62 -17.94 1.43
CA THR A 628 -9.72 -19.22 2.10
C THR A 628 -9.05 -20.31 1.28
N PHE A 629 -8.55 -21.34 1.94
CA PHE A 629 -7.83 -22.45 1.34
C PHE A 629 -8.48 -23.77 1.73
N ASP A 630 -8.44 -24.74 0.82
CA ASP A 630 -8.83 -26.11 1.14
C ASP A 630 -7.74 -26.83 1.99
N ALA A 631 -7.97 -28.10 2.28
CA ALA A 631 -7.05 -28.92 3.09
C ALA A 631 -5.69 -29.16 2.38
N ASP A 632 -5.66 -29.07 1.05
CA ASP A 632 -4.47 -29.26 0.23
C ASP A 632 -3.74 -27.92 -0.04
N GLY A 633 -4.25 -26.82 0.52
CA GLY A 633 -3.67 -25.48 0.40
C GLY A 633 -4.02 -24.75 -0.91
N VAL A 634 -5.03 -25.20 -1.64
CA VAL A 634 -5.48 -24.54 -2.88
C VAL A 634 -6.51 -23.46 -2.51
N PRO A 635 -6.36 -22.23 -3.04
CA PRO A 635 -7.30 -21.16 -2.72
C PRO A 635 -8.66 -21.36 -3.41
N HIS A 636 -9.73 -21.00 -2.70
CA HIS A 636 -11.09 -21.01 -3.22
C HIS A 636 -11.36 -19.75 -4.09
N LEU A 637 -10.74 -19.69 -5.28
CA LEU A 637 -10.81 -18.53 -6.19
C LEU A 637 -11.05 -18.95 -7.66
N ALA A 638 -11.68 -20.09 -7.89
CA ALA A 638 -11.81 -20.67 -9.24
C ALA A 638 -12.67 -19.83 -10.19
N SER A 639 -13.57 -18.98 -9.67
CA SER A 639 -14.55 -18.21 -10.46
C SER A 639 -14.28 -16.70 -10.48
N GLY A 640 -13.09 -16.26 -10.07
CA GLY A 640 -12.71 -14.85 -10.09
C GLY A 640 -13.49 -14.02 -9.05
N PHE A 641 -14.07 -12.90 -9.47
CA PHE A 641 -14.86 -12.02 -8.59
C PHE A 641 -16.21 -12.62 -8.12
N LEU A 642 -16.56 -13.82 -8.56
CA LEU A 642 -17.68 -14.55 -7.98
C LEU A 642 -17.31 -15.20 -6.64
N ASP A 643 -16.04 -15.51 -6.43
CA ASP A 643 -15.53 -16.11 -5.19
C ASP A 643 -14.86 -15.06 -4.29
N TYR A 644 -14.09 -14.13 -4.89
CA TYR A 644 -13.47 -13.01 -4.19
C TYR A 644 -14.37 -11.78 -4.33
N LEU A 645 -15.17 -11.53 -3.30
CA LEU A 645 -16.23 -10.53 -3.34
C LEU A 645 -15.63 -9.11 -3.16
N LEU A 646 -15.75 -8.29 -4.18
CA LEU A 646 -15.53 -6.84 -4.05
C LEU A 646 -16.86 -6.15 -3.79
N PRO A 647 -16.92 -5.10 -2.93
CA PRO A 647 -18.14 -4.34 -2.76
C PRO A 647 -18.51 -3.64 -4.08
N THR A 648 -19.78 -3.77 -4.47
CA THR A 648 -20.33 -3.08 -5.63
C THR A 648 -21.02 -1.77 -5.20
N TYR A 649 -21.54 -1.01 -6.15
CA TYR A 649 -22.22 0.25 -5.85
C TYR A 649 -23.40 0.08 -4.87
N THR A 650 -24.07 -1.07 -4.87
CA THR A 650 -25.24 -1.34 -4.01
C THR A 650 -24.88 -1.57 -2.55
N GLU A 651 -23.67 -2.03 -2.28
CA GLU A 651 -23.18 -2.30 -0.92
C GLU A 651 -22.47 -1.10 -0.29
N ILE A 652 -22.16 -0.06 -1.10
CA ILE A 652 -21.46 1.12 -0.59
C ILE A 652 -22.45 2.05 0.12
N PRO A 653 -22.25 2.33 1.41
CA PRO A 653 -23.09 3.28 2.16
C PRO A 653 -22.86 4.72 1.69
N PRO A 654 -23.68 5.67 2.12
CA PRO A 654 -23.32 7.08 2.08
C PRO A 654 -22.02 7.31 2.85
N ILE A 655 -20.97 7.77 2.14
CA ILE A 655 -19.66 8.11 2.74
C ILE A 655 -19.56 9.63 2.76
N GLU A 656 -19.29 10.19 3.92
CA GLU A 656 -19.00 11.61 4.08
C GLU A 656 -17.52 11.81 4.37
N ILE A 657 -16.83 12.48 3.43
CA ILE A 657 -15.42 12.82 3.57
C ILE A 657 -15.29 14.27 4.04
N LYS A 658 -14.53 14.47 5.09
CA LYS A 658 -14.13 15.80 5.60
C LYS A 658 -12.62 15.82 5.80
N ASP A 659 -12.07 17.00 5.84
CA ASP A 659 -10.63 17.22 6.06
C ASP A 659 -10.41 18.24 7.17
N THR A 660 -9.38 18.00 7.97
CA THR A 660 -8.70 18.98 8.80
C THR A 660 -7.39 19.37 8.12
N CYS A 661 -6.72 20.42 8.62
CA CYS A 661 -5.47 20.88 8.03
C CYS A 661 -4.42 21.14 9.09
N THR A 662 -3.51 20.20 9.26
CA THR A 662 -2.30 20.34 10.08
C THR A 662 -1.09 20.23 9.15
N PRO A 663 -0.51 21.36 8.69
CA PRO A 663 0.58 21.33 7.72
C PRO A 663 1.76 20.49 8.18
N GLY A 664 2.34 19.71 7.25
CA GLY A 664 3.57 18.95 7.48
C GLY A 664 4.78 19.87 7.50
N PRO A 665 5.56 19.98 8.60
CA PRO A 665 6.70 20.88 8.69
C PRO A 665 7.90 20.46 7.84
N GLY A 666 7.93 19.20 7.41
CA GLY A 666 9.04 18.62 6.61
C GLY A 666 8.93 18.82 5.10
N THR A 667 7.95 19.58 4.62
CA THR A 667 7.72 19.82 3.18
C THR A 667 7.32 21.28 2.93
N PRO A 668 7.86 21.94 1.88
CA PRO A 668 7.50 23.33 1.58
C PRO A 668 6.03 23.50 1.20
N LEU A 669 5.39 22.44 0.73
CA LEU A 669 3.96 22.45 0.41
C LEU A 669 3.06 22.34 1.64
N GLY A 670 3.58 21.93 2.80
CA GLY A 670 2.77 21.58 3.95
C GLY A 670 1.84 20.37 3.73
N ALA A 671 1.89 19.76 2.54
CA ALA A 671 1.08 18.61 2.19
C ALA A 671 1.67 17.33 2.78
N LYS A 672 0.80 16.41 3.20
CA LYS A 672 1.12 15.04 3.61
C LYS A 672 0.48 14.05 2.65
N GLY A 673 0.72 12.76 2.83
CA GLY A 673 0.08 11.72 2.03
C GLY A 673 -1.44 11.66 2.24
N ALA A 674 -2.18 11.30 1.18
CA ALA A 674 -3.65 11.14 1.24
C ALA A 674 -4.12 9.85 0.54
N GLY A 675 -3.17 9.05 0.01
CA GLY A 675 -3.52 7.94 -0.87
C GLY A 675 -4.06 6.70 -0.16
N GLU A 676 -3.77 6.51 1.13
CA GLU A 676 -3.98 5.24 1.84
C GLU A 676 -4.95 5.34 3.03
N SER A 677 -5.31 6.55 3.43
CA SER A 677 -6.07 6.90 4.65
C SER A 677 -7.31 6.03 4.91
N GLY A 678 -8.20 5.92 3.94
CA GLY A 678 -9.45 5.17 4.11
C GLY A 678 -9.27 3.68 4.42
N CYS A 679 -8.23 3.05 3.86
CA CYS A 679 -7.90 1.66 4.18
C CYS A 679 -7.41 1.47 5.62
N ILE A 680 -6.94 2.55 6.27
CA ILE A 680 -6.37 2.47 7.61
C ILE A 680 -7.47 2.57 8.69
N GLY A 681 -8.33 3.57 8.60
CA GLY A 681 -9.35 3.82 9.63
C GLY A 681 -10.63 3.01 9.47
N THR A 682 -11.13 2.84 8.23
CA THR A 682 -12.46 2.26 7.96
C THR A 682 -12.65 0.83 8.49
N PRO A 683 -11.70 -0.12 8.32
CA PRO A 683 -11.94 -1.48 8.77
C PRO A 683 -12.22 -1.59 10.26
N ALA A 684 -11.41 -0.95 11.09
CA ALA A 684 -11.60 -0.97 12.55
C ALA A 684 -12.90 -0.29 12.98
N ALA A 685 -13.26 0.84 12.34
CA ALA A 685 -14.53 1.53 12.64
C ALA A 685 -15.75 0.62 12.39
N ILE A 686 -15.77 -0.10 11.28
CA ILE A 686 -16.87 -1.02 10.95
C ILE A 686 -16.92 -2.19 11.93
N VAL A 687 -15.78 -2.83 12.22
CA VAL A 687 -15.74 -3.98 13.15
C VAL A 687 -16.15 -3.55 14.56
N ASN A 688 -15.69 -2.39 15.03
CA ASN A 688 -16.09 -1.84 16.32
C ASN A 688 -17.60 -1.54 16.37
N ALA A 689 -18.19 -1.02 15.27
CA ALA A 689 -19.64 -0.81 15.17
C ALA A 689 -20.43 -2.13 15.28
N VAL A 690 -19.99 -3.17 14.58
CA VAL A 690 -20.65 -4.49 14.67
C VAL A 690 -20.51 -5.08 16.08
N ALA A 691 -19.34 -4.98 16.70
CA ALA A 691 -19.11 -5.41 18.08
C ALA A 691 -20.01 -4.65 19.09
N ASP A 692 -20.21 -3.34 18.88
CA ASP A 692 -21.11 -2.52 19.68
C ASP A 692 -22.59 -2.88 19.47
N ALA A 693 -23.00 -3.14 18.23
CA ALA A 693 -24.36 -3.59 17.89
C ALA A 693 -24.72 -4.89 18.62
N LEU A 694 -23.86 -5.88 18.52
CA LEU A 694 -24.07 -7.22 19.07
C LEU A 694 -23.69 -7.37 20.55
N ARG A 695 -23.02 -6.35 21.13
CA ARG A 695 -22.45 -6.38 22.50
C ARG A 695 -21.51 -7.58 22.70
N ILE A 696 -20.56 -7.73 21.77
CA ILE A 696 -19.58 -8.80 21.81
C ILE A 696 -18.28 -8.26 22.41
N ASP A 697 -17.84 -8.88 23.51
CA ASP A 697 -16.59 -8.57 24.21
C ASP A 697 -15.48 -9.56 23.85
N ASP A 698 -15.82 -10.72 23.29
CA ASP A 698 -14.85 -11.70 22.82
C ASP A 698 -14.41 -11.35 21.38
N PRO A 699 -13.17 -10.88 21.17
CA PRO A 699 -12.69 -10.52 19.85
C PRO A 699 -12.55 -11.71 18.90
N ASP A 700 -12.40 -12.94 19.41
CA ASP A 700 -12.26 -14.14 18.58
C ASP A 700 -13.55 -14.46 17.82
N LEU A 701 -14.71 -13.98 18.29
CA LEU A 701 -16.00 -14.16 17.62
C LEU A 701 -16.17 -13.24 16.39
N LEU A 702 -15.41 -12.14 16.28
CA LEU A 702 -15.55 -11.16 15.20
C LEU A 702 -14.20 -10.95 14.48
N GLN A 703 -13.81 -11.91 13.67
CA GLN A 703 -12.64 -11.81 12.81
C GLN A 703 -13.05 -11.35 11.40
N MET A 704 -12.25 -10.49 10.78
CA MET A 704 -12.48 -10.05 9.38
C MET A 704 -12.19 -11.19 8.39
N PRO A 705 -12.92 -11.25 7.26
CA PRO A 705 -14.10 -10.46 6.94
C PRO A 705 -15.31 -10.88 7.77
N LEU A 706 -16.15 -9.90 8.14
CA LEU A 706 -17.40 -10.14 8.87
C LEU A 706 -18.48 -10.67 7.90
N THR A 707 -18.27 -11.91 7.42
CA THR A 707 -19.23 -12.55 6.54
C THR A 707 -20.54 -12.84 7.28
N PRO A 708 -21.68 -13.00 6.56
CA PRO A 708 -22.95 -13.34 7.19
C PRO A 708 -22.88 -14.57 8.12
N ASP A 709 -22.16 -15.62 7.72
CA ASP A 709 -21.95 -16.80 8.57
C ASP A 709 -21.19 -16.48 9.85
N SER A 710 -20.10 -15.69 9.77
CA SER A 710 -19.30 -15.33 10.94
C SER A 710 -20.08 -14.44 11.92
N VAL A 711 -20.82 -13.46 11.42
CA VAL A 711 -21.66 -12.57 12.23
C VAL A 711 -22.84 -13.34 12.84
N TRP A 712 -23.46 -14.24 12.08
CA TRP A 712 -24.55 -15.10 12.57
C TRP A 712 -24.09 -15.99 13.74
N ARG A 713 -22.90 -16.60 13.64
CA ARG A 713 -22.29 -17.38 14.73
C ARG A 713 -21.98 -16.51 15.93
N ALA A 714 -21.41 -15.36 15.72
CA ALA A 714 -21.06 -14.41 16.78
C ALA A 714 -22.30 -13.93 17.55
N ALA A 715 -23.41 -13.64 16.85
CA ALA A 715 -24.65 -13.20 17.46
C ALA A 715 -25.30 -14.29 18.35
N ARG A 716 -25.01 -15.59 18.13
CA ARG A 716 -25.53 -16.73 18.86
C ARG A 716 -24.57 -17.35 19.87
N ALA A 717 -23.33 -16.82 19.92
CA ALA A 717 -22.37 -17.27 20.92
C ALA A 717 -22.90 -17.01 22.34
N PRO A 718 -22.63 -17.90 23.32
CA PRO A 718 -23.01 -17.66 24.69
C PRO A 718 -22.46 -16.33 25.19
N LYS A 719 -23.33 -15.41 25.56
CA LYS A 719 -22.87 -14.17 26.22
C LYS A 719 -22.33 -14.56 27.58
N HIS A 720 -21.07 -14.27 27.85
CA HIS A 720 -20.51 -14.38 29.19
C HIS A 720 -21.37 -13.50 30.10
N GLU A 721 -22.14 -14.10 31.02
CA GLU A 721 -22.79 -13.33 32.06
C GLU A 721 -21.73 -12.52 32.82
N GLU A 722 -22.04 -11.26 33.11
CA GLU A 722 -21.22 -10.35 33.93
C GLU A 722 -20.98 -11.00 35.31
N GLY A 723 -20.02 -11.91 35.35
CA GLY A 723 -19.52 -12.55 36.54
C GLY A 723 -18.22 -11.87 36.98
N VAL A 724 -18.37 -10.95 37.91
CA VAL A 724 -17.35 -10.49 38.86
C VAL A 724 -16.14 -11.43 38.92
N ARG A 725 -15.00 -11.00 38.35
CA ARG A 725 -13.65 -11.32 38.88
C ARG A 725 -12.70 -10.16 38.63
#